data_f228e75a9aac33d921a4c884610ce232
#
_entry.id   f228e75a9aac33d921a4c884610ce232
#
_cell.length_a   1.000
_cell.length_b   1.000
_cell.length_c   1.000
_cell.angle_alpha   90.00
_cell.angle_beta   90.00
_cell.angle_gamma   90.00
#
_symmetry.space_group_name_H-M   'P 1'
#
loop_
_entity.id
_entity.type
_entity.pdbx_description
1 polymer ?
#
loop_
_entity_poly.entity_id
_entity_poly.type
_entity_poly.pdbx_seq_one_letter_code
_entity_poly.pdbx_strand_id
1 'polypeptide(L)'
;MIITTHKQFPNYKRYEIEYEGRPLVMETGKLAELCNSAVLVSYGETTVLVTCTASARPKDGVDYFPLSVDFNEKLYAVGRIPGSFMRREGKPSLPAVLASRLIDRPMRPLFPSDLRNDVIIACEVLSVDRDCSPEITAMIGASAAVSISDVPFNGPIAGIVLGWDGEKYLFNPTQEQRKTNRMTTTIAATHKKIVMIESEADQVPDDVMYEGIVQAHEHLQPVLDLIDKMVSEIGKPKFEYEHASFDEDLFELLCANEMEGMEYCMDTDDKNVREARVNEWIAAVQEKYEAEHPDMMQYMDEILYKMQKKIVKKWLLAGHRVDGRKMNEIRPLVAEVGVIPRVHGSGLFTRGQTQVLSIATLATLSMSQKLDTIWEEEEKRFMHHYNMPPYSTGDARAARSTNRREYGHGALVEKALQCVIPPVEEFPYAIRVVSEVLSSNGSTSQGSICGSTLALMDAGVPIKAPVAGISCGLIQDGDDFTTFIDIQGVEDFHGEMDFKVAGTKQGITAIQMDLKNDGLKHEIVKEAFRMTREARFQILDEIMLKAIAEPRKELADSAPKMIQMKINPDKIREVIGSGGKVIQKICADTGCKIDIEDDGSIFIASEDIEACRAARKTIENIVFEPEVGELYYGKVSNIRSDFGAWVELAPGKDGLVKIKDLEFKRTEKVEDVLKIGDMTWVKVMNVDDRGRIDLSRKDAMREKGLM
;
A
#
# COMPACT_ATOMS: atom_id res chain seq x y z
N MET A 1 -35.90 4.29 -17.93
CA MET A 1 -35.05 5.49 -18.09
C MET A 1 -35.94 6.64 -18.59
N ILE A 2 -35.98 7.77 -17.88
CA ILE A 2 -36.77 8.94 -18.33
C ILE A 2 -35.88 9.69 -19.32
N ILE A 3 -36.24 9.64 -20.61
CA ILE A 3 -35.57 10.44 -21.64
C ILE A 3 -36.14 11.86 -21.55
N THR A 4 -35.39 12.76 -20.97
CA THR A 4 -35.75 14.17 -20.89
C THR A 4 -35.32 14.84 -22.22
N THR A 5 -36.22 15.57 -22.90
CA THR A 5 -35.85 16.39 -24.04
C THR A 5 -35.03 17.59 -23.56
N HIS A 6 -33.77 17.63 -23.90
CA HIS A 6 -32.81 18.66 -23.45
C HIS A 6 -32.83 19.90 -24.36
N LYS A 7 -33.99 20.52 -24.59
CA LYS A 7 -34.09 21.76 -25.37
C LYS A 7 -33.25 22.92 -24.81
N GLN A 8 -32.94 22.87 -23.51
CA GLN A 8 -32.11 23.86 -22.82
C GLN A 8 -30.59 23.60 -22.98
N PHE A 9 -30.19 22.40 -23.45
CA PHE A 9 -28.80 22.01 -23.61
C PHE A 9 -28.54 21.59 -25.07
N PRO A 10 -28.39 22.54 -26.02
CA PRO A 10 -28.26 22.25 -27.44
C PRO A 10 -27.00 21.45 -27.78
N ASN A 11 -25.97 21.55 -26.94
CA ASN A 11 -24.68 20.85 -27.12
C ASN A 11 -24.63 19.51 -26.41
N TYR A 12 -25.73 19.07 -25.79
CA TYR A 12 -25.76 17.78 -25.12
C TYR A 12 -25.56 16.64 -26.08
N LYS A 13 -24.57 15.78 -25.77
CA LYS A 13 -24.27 14.56 -26.52
C LYS A 13 -24.11 13.40 -25.53
N ARG A 14 -24.53 12.21 -25.96
CA ARG A 14 -24.41 10.97 -25.21
C ARG A 14 -23.82 9.90 -26.14
N TYR A 15 -22.75 9.26 -25.64
CA TYR A 15 -22.04 8.17 -26.30
C TYR A 15 -22.09 6.95 -25.40
N GLU A 16 -22.26 5.75 -25.97
CA GLU A 16 -22.42 4.54 -25.20
C GLU A 16 -21.85 3.34 -25.95
N ILE A 17 -21.13 2.48 -25.24
CA ILE A 17 -20.70 1.16 -25.69
C ILE A 17 -20.95 0.15 -24.56
N GLU A 18 -20.99 -1.13 -24.91
CA GLU A 18 -20.81 -2.21 -23.96
C GLU A 18 -19.31 -2.46 -23.77
N TYR A 19 -18.84 -2.39 -22.52
CA TYR A 19 -17.44 -2.58 -22.16
C TYR A 19 -17.32 -3.63 -21.04
N GLU A 20 -16.64 -4.75 -21.35
CA GLU A 20 -16.50 -5.89 -20.43
C GLU A 20 -17.85 -6.32 -19.78
N GLY A 21 -18.89 -6.43 -20.62
CA GLY A 21 -20.23 -6.86 -20.23
C GLY A 21 -21.06 -5.83 -19.45
N ARG A 22 -20.64 -4.57 -19.41
CA ARG A 22 -21.35 -3.48 -18.70
C ARG A 22 -21.41 -2.22 -19.56
N PRO A 23 -22.48 -1.40 -19.42
CA PRO A 23 -22.58 -0.16 -20.19
C PRO A 23 -21.55 0.86 -19.73
N LEU A 24 -20.79 1.39 -20.68
CA LEU A 24 -19.94 2.58 -20.51
C LEU A 24 -20.60 3.72 -21.26
N VAL A 25 -20.99 4.77 -20.53
CA VAL A 25 -21.71 5.93 -21.05
C VAL A 25 -20.92 7.20 -20.77
N MET A 26 -20.78 8.05 -21.78
CA MET A 26 -20.16 9.37 -21.65
C MET A 26 -21.15 10.45 -22.11
N GLU A 27 -21.43 11.42 -21.26
CA GLU A 27 -22.33 12.53 -21.53
C GLU A 27 -21.58 13.86 -21.39
N THR A 28 -21.81 14.77 -22.30
CA THR A 28 -21.18 16.11 -22.29
C THR A 28 -22.15 17.19 -22.74
N GLY A 29 -21.78 18.48 -22.55
CA GLY A 29 -22.57 19.64 -22.99
C GLY A 29 -23.77 19.98 -22.12
N LYS A 30 -23.82 19.45 -20.86
CA LYS A 30 -24.92 19.71 -19.92
C LYS A 30 -24.44 20.20 -18.56
N LEU A 31 -23.32 19.72 -18.08
CA LEU A 31 -22.76 20.01 -16.75
C LEU A 31 -21.47 20.80 -16.88
N ALA A 32 -21.18 21.63 -15.88
CA ALA A 32 -19.91 22.36 -15.73
C ALA A 32 -19.51 23.18 -17.02
N GLU A 33 -20.44 23.97 -17.55
CA GLU A 33 -20.28 24.72 -18.81
C GLU A 33 -19.13 25.76 -18.81
N LEU A 34 -18.63 26.16 -17.63
CA LEU A 34 -17.54 27.13 -17.50
C LEU A 34 -16.14 26.52 -17.66
N CYS A 35 -16.04 25.20 -17.71
CA CYS A 35 -14.79 24.49 -17.92
C CYS A 35 -14.43 24.43 -19.40
N ASN A 36 -13.15 24.22 -19.72
CA ASN A 36 -12.74 23.97 -21.11
C ASN A 36 -13.47 22.76 -21.69
N SER A 37 -13.72 21.75 -20.86
CA SER A 37 -14.61 20.62 -21.16
C SER A 37 -15.10 19.96 -19.87
N ALA A 38 -16.21 19.20 -19.97
CA ALA A 38 -16.71 18.35 -18.91
C ALA A 38 -17.37 17.10 -19.50
N VAL A 39 -17.11 15.95 -18.87
CA VAL A 39 -17.72 14.66 -19.22
C VAL A 39 -18.29 14.03 -17.94
N LEU A 40 -19.56 13.67 -17.97
CA LEU A 40 -20.16 12.77 -17.01
C LEU A 40 -19.98 11.36 -17.54
N VAL A 41 -19.14 10.57 -16.91
CA VAL A 41 -18.86 9.19 -17.33
C VAL A 41 -19.51 8.23 -16.35
N SER A 42 -20.24 7.24 -16.89
CA SER A 42 -20.86 6.17 -16.10
C SER A 42 -20.41 4.81 -16.63
N TYR A 43 -19.87 3.97 -15.76
CA TYR A 43 -19.53 2.58 -16.05
C TYR A 43 -20.32 1.70 -15.08
N GLY A 44 -21.28 0.92 -15.60
CA GLY A 44 -22.32 0.37 -14.77
C GLY A 44 -23.10 1.49 -14.06
N GLU A 45 -23.21 1.41 -12.73
CA GLU A 45 -23.80 2.46 -11.88
C GLU A 45 -22.74 3.39 -11.26
N THR A 46 -21.44 3.13 -11.45
CA THR A 46 -20.37 4.05 -11.05
C THR A 46 -20.39 5.28 -11.97
N THR A 47 -20.56 6.46 -11.38
CA THR A 47 -20.66 7.73 -12.11
C THR A 47 -19.69 8.75 -11.57
N VAL A 48 -18.87 9.32 -12.45
CA VAL A 48 -17.88 10.34 -12.15
C VAL A 48 -18.06 11.53 -13.07
N LEU A 49 -18.17 12.74 -12.50
CA LEU A 49 -18.08 13.98 -13.27
C LEU A 49 -16.60 14.37 -13.38
N VAL A 50 -16.11 14.46 -14.61
CA VAL A 50 -14.73 14.88 -14.87
C VAL A 50 -14.73 16.20 -15.64
N THR A 51 -13.97 17.16 -15.11
CA THR A 51 -13.80 18.49 -15.74
C THR A 51 -12.33 18.71 -16.08
N CYS A 52 -12.08 19.39 -17.19
CA CYS A 52 -10.77 19.89 -17.59
C CYS A 52 -10.85 21.41 -17.66
N THR A 53 -9.93 22.08 -16.95
CA THR A 53 -9.85 23.55 -16.94
C THR A 53 -8.39 23.96 -17.08
N ALA A 54 -8.12 24.89 -17.99
CA ALA A 54 -6.80 25.46 -18.20
C ALA A 54 -6.80 26.96 -17.95
N SER A 55 -5.70 27.49 -17.42
CA SER A 55 -5.51 28.94 -17.28
C SER A 55 -5.33 29.60 -18.63
N ALA A 56 -5.81 30.85 -18.78
CA ALA A 56 -5.67 31.59 -20.02
C ALA A 56 -4.24 32.09 -20.30
N ARG A 57 -3.37 32.08 -19.28
CA ARG A 57 -1.97 32.57 -19.37
C ARG A 57 -1.05 31.55 -18.74
N PRO A 58 0.21 31.47 -19.21
CA PRO A 58 1.22 30.64 -18.56
C PRO A 58 1.45 31.11 -17.13
N LYS A 59 1.89 30.19 -16.28
CA LYS A 59 2.26 30.44 -14.90
C LYS A 59 3.69 30.95 -14.83
N ASP A 60 3.89 32.11 -14.25
CA ASP A 60 5.22 32.70 -14.08
C ASP A 60 6.10 31.91 -13.11
N GLY A 61 7.40 31.82 -13.41
CA GLY A 61 8.41 31.29 -12.51
C GLY A 61 8.37 29.79 -12.29
N VAL A 62 7.79 29.01 -13.21
CA VAL A 62 7.81 27.54 -13.19
C VAL A 62 8.58 27.00 -14.40
N ASP A 63 9.41 25.97 -14.12
CA ASP A 63 10.23 25.24 -15.09
C ASP A 63 9.62 23.90 -15.53
N TYR A 64 8.40 23.59 -15.06
CA TYR A 64 7.68 22.35 -15.31
C TYR A 64 6.25 22.60 -15.79
N PHE A 65 5.64 21.58 -16.38
CA PHE A 65 4.23 21.60 -16.73
C PHE A 65 3.32 21.49 -15.49
N PRO A 66 2.51 22.52 -15.16
CA PRO A 66 1.73 22.58 -13.93
C PRO A 66 0.37 21.84 -14.09
N LEU A 67 0.40 20.51 -14.23
CA LEU A 67 -0.77 19.65 -14.21
C LEU A 67 -1.16 19.30 -12.78
N SER A 68 -2.45 19.44 -12.43
CA SER A 68 -3.06 18.90 -11.23
C SER A 68 -4.20 17.97 -11.60
N VAL A 69 -4.18 16.78 -11.03
CA VAL A 69 -5.33 15.86 -11.07
C VAL A 69 -5.85 15.70 -9.65
N ASP A 70 -7.13 15.98 -9.45
CA ASP A 70 -7.82 15.85 -8.19
C ASP A 70 -8.92 14.77 -8.31
N PHE A 71 -8.83 13.75 -7.45
CA PHE A 71 -9.84 12.72 -7.32
C PHE A 71 -10.57 12.92 -5.99
N ASN A 72 -11.83 13.29 -6.07
CA ASN A 72 -12.63 13.70 -4.92
C ASN A 72 -13.64 12.61 -4.57
N GLU A 73 -13.32 11.87 -3.50
CA GLU A 73 -14.25 10.92 -2.89
C GLU A 73 -15.40 11.67 -2.20
N LYS A 74 -16.61 11.21 -2.46
CA LYS A 74 -17.81 11.71 -1.78
C LYS A 74 -18.49 10.52 -1.10
N LEU A 75 -18.58 10.53 0.21
CA LEU A 75 -19.20 9.41 0.96
C LEU A 75 -20.67 9.21 0.62
N TYR A 76 -21.36 10.24 0.14
CA TYR A 76 -22.72 10.07 -0.40
C TYR A 76 -22.78 9.15 -1.63
N ALA A 77 -21.67 8.99 -2.37
CA ALA A 77 -21.60 8.08 -3.53
C ALA A 77 -21.81 6.62 -3.14
N VAL A 78 -21.56 6.28 -1.88
CA VAL A 78 -21.82 4.96 -1.25
C VAL A 78 -22.89 5.02 -0.16
N GLY A 79 -23.71 6.09 -0.15
CA GLY A 79 -24.85 6.26 0.79
C GLY A 79 -24.42 6.51 2.25
N ARG A 80 -23.21 7.02 2.48
CA ARG A 80 -22.66 7.25 3.84
C ARG A 80 -22.51 8.73 4.15
N ILE A 81 -22.59 9.07 5.43
CA ILE A 81 -22.22 10.38 5.99
C ILE A 81 -20.82 10.26 6.58
N PRO A 82 -19.90 11.22 6.34
CA PRO A 82 -18.56 11.19 6.90
C PRO A 82 -18.51 10.94 8.41
N GLY A 83 -17.62 10.04 8.86
CA GLY A 83 -17.47 9.66 10.27
C GLY A 83 -16.85 10.75 11.14
N SER A 84 -16.22 11.79 10.55
CA SER A 84 -15.60 12.90 11.26
C SER A 84 -16.58 13.70 12.11
N PHE A 85 -16.11 14.42 13.13
CA PHE A 85 -16.94 15.29 13.96
C PHE A 85 -17.75 16.31 13.14
N MET A 86 -17.15 16.89 12.10
CA MET A 86 -17.80 17.88 11.23
C MET A 86 -18.82 17.27 10.26
N ARG A 87 -18.90 15.95 10.16
CA ARG A 87 -19.75 15.22 9.20
C ARG A 87 -19.59 15.71 7.76
N ARG A 88 -18.37 16.08 7.41
CA ARG A 88 -17.98 16.58 6.10
C ARG A 88 -16.64 15.97 5.69
N GLU A 89 -16.46 15.74 4.39
CA GLU A 89 -15.18 15.36 3.81
C GLU A 89 -14.12 16.43 4.13
N GLY A 90 -12.94 15.96 4.54
CA GLY A 90 -11.79 16.79 4.88
C GLY A 90 -10.77 16.85 3.75
N LYS A 91 -9.49 16.62 4.11
CA LYS A 91 -8.41 16.41 3.13
C LYS A 91 -8.65 15.10 2.38
N PRO A 92 -8.18 15.00 1.12
CA PRO A 92 -8.26 13.75 0.37
C PRO A 92 -7.69 12.58 1.17
N SER A 93 -8.37 11.44 1.15
CA SER A 93 -7.90 10.19 1.74
C SER A 93 -6.64 9.70 1.04
N LEU A 94 -5.89 8.77 1.64
CA LEU A 94 -4.75 8.15 0.97
C LEU A 94 -5.16 7.46 -0.35
N PRO A 95 -6.24 6.64 -0.41
CA PRO A 95 -6.73 6.11 -1.68
C PRO A 95 -7.05 7.19 -2.71
N ALA A 96 -7.67 8.30 -2.34
CA ALA A 96 -7.97 9.40 -3.26
C ALA A 96 -6.68 10.05 -3.82
N VAL A 97 -5.65 10.23 -3.00
CA VAL A 97 -4.33 10.72 -3.46
C VAL A 97 -3.69 9.73 -4.44
N LEU A 98 -3.79 8.42 -4.17
CA LEU A 98 -3.26 7.38 -5.05
C LEU A 98 -4.05 7.30 -6.37
N ALA A 99 -5.39 7.40 -6.33
CA ALA A 99 -6.23 7.49 -7.53
C ALA A 99 -5.89 8.72 -8.40
N SER A 100 -5.68 9.89 -7.77
CA SER A 100 -5.20 11.08 -8.48
C SER A 100 -3.88 10.80 -9.23
N ARG A 101 -2.93 10.12 -8.58
CA ARG A 101 -1.65 9.74 -9.20
C ARG A 101 -1.82 8.70 -10.30
N LEU A 102 -2.72 7.75 -10.12
CA LEU A 102 -3.03 6.72 -11.11
C LEU A 102 -3.54 7.33 -12.42
N ILE A 103 -4.26 8.46 -12.35
CA ILE A 103 -4.76 9.20 -13.51
C ILE A 103 -3.70 10.16 -14.08
N ASP A 104 -2.98 10.90 -13.22
CA ASP A 104 -1.96 11.87 -13.62
C ASP A 104 -0.81 11.23 -14.42
N ARG A 105 -0.28 10.10 -13.93
CA ARG A 105 0.92 9.46 -14.49
C ARG A 105 0.81 9.08 -15.97
N PRO A 106 -0.25 8.39 -16.43
CA PRO A 106 -0.39 8.04 -17.85
C PRO A 106 -0.75 9.24 -18.74
N MET A 107 -1.33 10.31 -18.20
CA MET A 107 -1.74 11.48 -18.98
C MET A 107 -0.63 12.51 -19.14
N ARG A 108 0.15 12.76 -18.09
CA ARG A 108 1.18 13.80 -18.05
C ARG A 108 2.17 13.77 -19.21
N PRO A 109 2.73 12.62 -19.65
CA PRO A 109 3.68 12.55 -20.74
C PRO A 109 3.08 12.88 -22.12
N LEU A 110 1.76 12.90 -22.24
CA LEU A 110 1.05 13.18 -23.48
C LEU A 110 0.70 14.66 -23.67
N PHE A 111 0.97 15.51 -22.69
CA PHE A 111 0.93 16.96 -22.84
C PHE A 111 2.27 17.48 -23.37
N PRO A 112 2.28 18.62 -24.08
CA PRO A 112 3.53 19.27 -24.44
C PRO A 112 4.37 19.62 -23.20
N SER A 113 5.64 19.26 -23.19
CA SER A 113 6.54 19.45 -22.07
C SER A 113 6.84 20.93 -21.75
N ASP A 114 6.66 21.80 -22.74
CA ASP A 114 6.89 23.24 -22.70
C ASP A 114 5.61 24.06 -22.42
N LEU A 115 4.48 23.42 -22.20
CA LEU A 115 3.24 24.08 -21.76
C LEU A 115 3.38 24.54 -20.31
N ARG A 116 3.15 25.83 -20.04
CA ARG A 116 3.21 26.44 -18.71
C ARG A 116 1.87 26.93 -18.19
N ASN A 117 0.78 26.74 -18.93
CA ASN A 117 -0.56 26.99 -18.43
C ASN A 117 -0.90 25.99 -17.31
N ASP A 118 -1.50 26.45 -16.22
CA ASP A 118 -2.08 25.54 -15.22
C ASP A 118 -3.18 24.73 -15.89
N VAL A 119 -3.12 23.41 -15.78
CA VAL A 119 -4.19 22.50 -16.22
C VAL A 119 -4.67 21.69 -15.00
N ILE A 120 -5.97 21.76 -14.76
CA ILE A 120 -6.61 21.06 -13.64
C ILE A 120 -7.63 20.07 -14.20
N ILE A 121 -7.49 18.81 -13.83
CA ILE A 121 -8.46 17.76 -14.11
C ILE A 121 -9.09 17.39 -12.77
N ALA A 122 -10.38 17.69 -12.59
CA ALA A 122 -11.09 17.34 -11.35
C ALA A 122 -12.08 16.21 -11.63
N CYS A 123 -11.97 15.13 -10.87
CA CYS A 123 -12.79 13.93 -10.91
C CYS A 123 -13.66 13.87 -9.65
N GLU A 124 -14.96 14.14 -9.77
CA GLU A 124 -15.92 14.10 -8.68
C GLU A 124 -16.69 12.78 -8.72
N VAL A 125 -16.46 11.90 -7.75
CA VAL A 125 -17.13 10.60 -7.66
C VAL A 125 -18.54 10.81 -7.11
N LEU A 126 -19.56 10.59 -7.95
CA LEU A 126 -20.96 10.87 -7.62
C LEU A 126 -21.76 9.63 -7.21
N SER A 127 -21.38 8.45 -7.75
CA SER A 127 -21.99 7.16 -7.42
C SER A 127 -20.95 6.06 -7.59
N VAL A 128 -21.00 5.01 -6.77
CA VAL A 128 -20.08 3.85 -6.83
C VAL A 128 -20.88 2.56 -6.89
N ASP A 129 -20.69 1.83 -7.98
CA ASP A 129 -21.02 0.43 -8.17
C ASP A 129 -19.78 -0.41 -7.85
N ARG A 130 -19.90 -1.35 -6.95
CA ARG A 130 -18.76 -2.17 -6.49
C ARG A 130 -18.15 -3.05 -7.58
N ASP A 131 -18.90 -3.32 -8.65
CA ASP A 131 -18.40 -4.06 -9.81
C ASP A 131 -17.62 -3.19 -10.79
N CYS A 132 -17.66 -1.86 -10.64
CA CYS A 132 -17.08 -0.90 -11.57
C CYS A 132 -16.15 0.06 -10.83
N SER A 133 -14.82 -0.03 -11.11
CA SER A 133 -13.80 0.82 -10.46
C SER A 133 -14.04 2.32 -10.75
N PRO A 134 -14.19 3.16 -9.72
CA PRO A 134 -14.30 4.60 -9.92
C PRO A 134 -13.00 5.23 -10.44
N GLU A 135 -11.81 4.67 -10.17
CA GLU A 135 -10.54 5.18 -10.71
C GLU A 135 -10.46 4.96 -12.22
N ILE A 136 -10.84 3.77 -12.70
CA ILE A 136 -10.85 3.46 -14.13
C ILE A 136 -11.90 4.33 -14.83
N THR A 137 -13.09 4.45 -14.25
CA THR A 137 -14.15 5.33 -14.74
C THR A 137 -13.66 6.78 -14.86
N ALA A 138 -12.99 7.28 -13.79
CA ALA A 138 -12.41 8.62 -13.79
C ALA A 138 -11.27 8.79 -14.81
N MET A 139 -10.41 7.79 -14.98
CA MET A 139 -9.31 7.82 -15.96
C MET A 139 -9.85 7.91 -17.39
N ILE A 140 -10.85 7.11 -17.75
CA ILE A 140 -11.52 7.16 -19.05
C ILE A 140 -12.18 8.52 -19.24
N GLY A 141 -12.88 9.01 -18.22
CA GLY A 141 -13.51 10.34 -18.26
C GLY A 141 -12.50 11.48 -18.39
N ALA A 142 -11.34 11.39 -17.72
CA ALA A 142 -10.26 12.38 -17.81
C ALA A 142 -9.66 12.42 -19.21
N SER A 143 -9.38 11.25 -19.78
CA SER A 143 -8.91 11.16 -21.16
C SER A 143 -9.93 11.76 -22.15
N ALA A 144 -11.20 11.40 -22.02
CA ALA A 144 -12.26 11.94 -22.89
C ALA A 144 -12.40 13.46 -22.72
N ALA A 145 -12.45 13.97 -21.49
CA ALA A 145 -12.58 15.40 -21.22
C ALA A 145 -11.42 16.20 -21.81
N VAL A 146 -10.18 15.78 -21.57
CA VAL A 146 -9.00 16.49 -22.13
C VAL A 146 -8.97 16.40 -23.66
N SER A 147 -9.29 15.23 -24.23
CA SER A 147 -9.25 15.01 -25.69
C SER A 147 -10.25 15.91 -26.43
N ILE A 148 -11.49 16.07 -25.92
CA ILE A 148 -12.49 16.95 -26.55
C ILE A 148 -12.31 18.43 -26.22
N SER A 149 -11.47 18.80 -25.23
CA SER A 149 -11.18 20.18 -24.86
C SER A 149 -10.31 20.88 -25.91
N ASP A 150 -10.11 22.17 -25.71
CA ASP A 150 -9.15 22.97 -26.48
C ASP A 150 -7.71 22.89 -25.91
N VAL A 151 -7.47 22.16 -24.83
CA VAL A 151 -6.13 21.97 -24.24
C VAL A 151 -5.28 21.05 -25.13
N PRO A 152 -4.02 21.41 -25.48
CA PRO A 152 -3.11 20.56 -26.25
C PRO A 152 -2.85 19.23 -25.54
N PHE A 153 -3.11 18.11 -26.24
CA PHE A 153 -2.97 16.75 -25.68
C PHE A 153 -2.83 15.72 -26.80
N ASN A 154 -1.87 14.80 -26.68
CA ASN A 154 -1.52 13.77 -27.65
C ASN A 154 -2.13 12.39 -27.32
N GLY A 155 -3.24 12.36 -26.57
CA GLY A 155 -4.04 11.16 -26.33
C GLY A 155 -4.96 10.81 -27.51
N PRO A 156 -5.96 9.93 -27.31
CA PRO A 156 -6.48 9.50 -26.00
C PRO A 156 -5.70 8.37 -25.32
N ILE A 157 -6.03 8.14 -24.05
CA ILE A 157 -5.71 6.92 -23.31
C ILE A 157 -6.99 6.26 -22.82
N ALA A 158 -6.90 4.97 -22.53
CA ALA A 158 -7.91 4.24 -21.77
C ALA A 158 -7.26 3.40 -20.68
N GLY A 159 -8.04 3.09 -19.63
CA GLY A 159 -7.60 2.28 -18.49
C GLY A 159 -8.45 1.03 -18.30
N ILE A 160 -7.84 -0.05 -17.81
CA ILE A 160 -8.49 -1.31 -17.49
C ILE A 160 -7.83 -1.94 -16.24
N VAL A 161 -8.61 -2.67 -15.46
CA VAL A 161 -8.08 -3.56 -14.42
C VAL A 161 -7.98 -4.96 -14.97
N LEU A 162 -6.78 -5.51 -14.96
CA LEU A 162 -6.47 -6.89 -15.26
C LEU A 162 -6.39 -7.69 -13.95
N GLY A 163 -7.15 -8.78 -13.86
CA GLY A 163 -7.08 -9.79 -12.82
C GLY A 163 -6.61 -11.14 -13.37
N TRP A 164 -6.28 -12.07 -12.46
CA TRP A 164 -5.97 -13.46 -12.77
C TRP A 164 -6.37 -14.36 -11.59
N ASP A 165 -7.21 -15.36 -11.85
CA ASP A 165 -7.72 -16.26 -10.81
C ASP A 165 -6.86 -17.53 -10.59
N GLY A 166 -5.73 -17.62 -11.30
CA GLY A 166 -4.85 -18.79 -11.30
C GLY A 166 -4.93 -19.61 -12.59
N GLU A 167 -5.98 -19.42 -13.39
CA GLU A 167 -6.20 -20.17 -14.64
C GLU A 167 -6.44 -19.22 -15.83
N LYS A 168 -7.27 -18.20 -15.64
CA LYS A 168 -7.70 -17.26 -16.70
C LYS A 168 -7.55 -15.80 -16.29
N TYR A 169 -7.41 -14.93 -17.28
CA TYR A 169 -7.43 -13.49 -17.08
C TYR A 169 -8.87 -12.99 -16.90
N LEU A 170 -9.00 -11.97 -16.07
CA LEU A 170 -10.24 -11.26 -15.77
C LEU A 170 -10.07 -9.79 -16.12
N PHE A 171 -10.94 -9.24 -16.95
CA PHE A 171 -10.89 -7.84 -17.36
C PHE A 171 -11.98 -7.05 -16.64
N ASN A 172 -11.61 -5.99 -15.91
CA ASN A 172 -12.46 -5.26 -14.98
C ASN A 172 -13.26 -6.20 -14.06
N PRO A 173 -12.59 -7.02 -13.21
CA PRO A 173 -13.25 -8.06 -12.42
C PRO A 173 -14.32 -7.49 -11.50
N THR A 174 -15.47 -8.18 -11.41
CA THR A 174 -16.55 -7.88 -10.48
C THR A 174 -16.11 -8.08 -9.04
N GLN A 175 -16.88 -7.57 -8.06
CA GLN A 175 -16.62 -7.79 -6.65
C GLN A 175 -16.47 -9.28 -6.30
N GLU A 176 -17.33 -10.15 -6.88
CA GLU A 176 -17.26 -11.58 -6.63
C GLU A 176 -15.98 -12.21 -7.23
N GLN A 177 -15.62 -11.82 -8.44
CA GLN A 177 -14.39 -12.30 -9.10
C GLN A 177 -13.12 -11.84 -8.33
N ARG A 178 -13.14 -10.67 -7.71
CA ARG A 178 -12.01 -10.17 -6.90
C ARG A 178 -11.69 -11.04 -5.69
N LYS A 179 -12.64 -11.84 -5.17
CA LYS A 179 -12.40 -12.74 -4.03
C LYS A 179 -11.41 -13.88 -4.33
N THR A 180 -11.32 -14.30 -5.58
CA THR A 180 -10.40 -15.35 -6.04
C THR A 180 -9.23 -14.80 -6.85
N ASN A 181 -9.19 -13.50 -7.02
CA ASN A 181 -8.19 -12.83 -7.85
C ASN A 181 -6.81 -12.81 -7.16
N ARG A 182 -5.78 -13.21 -7.90
CA ARG A 182 -4.40 -13.25 -7.44
C ARG A 182 -3.56 -12.05 -7.90
N MET A 183 -4.11 -11.19 -8.75
CA MET A 183 -3.47 -9.94 -9.12
C MET A 183 -4.49 -8.86 -9.44
N THR A 184 -4.19 -7.64 -9.07
CA THR A 184 -4.92 -6.44 -9.49
C THR A 184 -3.93 -5.53 -10.20
N THR A 185 -3.98 -5.52 -11.53
CA THR A 185 -3.06 -4.75 -12.36
C THR A 185 -3.84 -3.72 -13.15
N THR A 186 -3.62 -2.44 -12.85
CA THR A 186 -4.16 -1.34 -13.64
C THR A 186 -3.22 -1.05 -14.81
N ILE A 187 -3.77 -1.05 -16.01
CA ILE A 187 -3.05 -0.78 -17.26
C ILE A 187 -3.71 0.42 -17.91
N ALA A 188 -2.91 1.39 -18.34
CA ALA A 188 -3.34 2.45 -19.22
C ALA A 188 -2.53 2.41 -20.52
N ALA A 189 -3.21 2.63 -21.64
CA ALA A 189 -2.58 2.56 -22.96
C ALA A 189 -3.22 3.56 -23.94
N THR A 190 -2.45 3.95 -24.96
CA THR A 190 -2.92 4.50 -26.21
C THR A 190 -3.26 3.36 -27.18
N HIS A 191 -3.68 3.64 -28.42
CA HIS A 191 -3.91 2.58 -29.43
C HIS A 191 -2.70 1.66 -29.65
N LYS A 192 -1.47 2.17 -29.51
CA LYS A 192 -0.25 1.48 -29.94
C LYS A 192 0.72 1.16 -28.82
N LYS A 193 0.64 1.89 -27.70
CA LYS A 193 1.66 1.87 -26.65
C LYS A 193 1.04 1.79 -25.25
N ILE A 194 1.70 1.06 -24.37
CA ILE A 194 1.38 1.02 -22.95
C ILE A 194 2.00 2.24 -22.28
N VAL A 195 1.19 3.03 -21.55
CA VAL A 195 1.63 4.27 -20.90
C VAL A 195 1.73 4.17 -19.40
N MET A 196 1.08 3.17 -18.77
CA MET A 196 1.19 2.92 -17.33
C MET A 196 0.85 1.48 -16.99
N ILE A 197 1.61 0.92 -16.04
CA ILE A 197 1.32 -0.35 -15.36
C ILE A 197 1.47 -0.11 -13.87
N GLU A 198 0.45 -0.46 -13.10
CA GLU A 198 0.51 -0.51 -11.64
C GLU A 198 -0.14 -1.79 -11.15
N SER A 199 0.60 -2.61 -10.40
CA SER A 199 0.16 -3.94 -9.99
C SER A 199 0.37 -4.19 -8.50
N GLU A 200 -0.58 -4.91 -7.93
CA GLU A 200 -0.48 -5.67 -6.70
C GLU A 200 -0.79 -7.13 -7.04
N ALA A 201 0.08 -8.07 -6.63
CA ALA A 201 -0.06 -9.46 -7.03
C ALA A 201 0.40 -10.44 -5.94
N ASP A 202 -0.20 -11.62 -5.91
CA ASP A 202 0.22 -12.73 -5.03
C ASP A 202 1.18 -13.65 -5.79
N GLN A 203 2.43 -13.19 -5.90
CA GLN A 203 3.55 -13.95 -6.47
C GLN A 203 3.24 -14.53 -7.86
N VAL A 204 2.71 -13.67 -8.74
CA VAL A 204 2.33 -14.06 -10.11
C VAL A 204 3.58 -14.22 -10.99
N PRO A 205 3.72 -15.30 -11.76
CA PRO A 205 4.84 -15.50 -12.68
C PRO A 205 4.98 -14.35 -13.68
N ASP A 206 6.23 -13.99 -14.01
CA ASP A 206 6.55 -12.84 -14.86
C ASP A 206 5.94 -12.98 -16.29
N ASP A 207 5.90 -14.19 -16.84
CA ASP A 207 5.31 -14.52 -18.14
C ASP A 207 3.78 -14.37 -18.13
N VAL A 208 3.11 -14.86 -17.07
CA VAL A 208 1.66 -14.68 -16.89
C VAL A 208 1.31 -13.19 -16.80
N MET A 209 2.08 -12.42 -16.04
CA MET A 209 1.87 -10.98 -15.92
C MET A 209 2.02 -10.28 -17.28
N TYR A 210 3.09 -10.60 -18.03
CA TYR A 210 3.34 -10.01 -19.34
C TYR A 210 2.24 -10.34 -20.37
N GLU A 211 1.86 -11.61 -20.47
CA GLU A 211 0.80 -12.04 -21.40
C GLU A 211 -0.55 -11.39 -21.08
N GLY A 212 -0.88 -11.28 -19.80
CA GLY A 212 -2.09 -10.57 -19.36
C GLY A 212 -2.08 -9.10 -19.75
N ILE A 213 -0.93 -8.41 -19.61
CA ILE A 213 -0.77 -7.00 -20.02
C ILE A 213 -0.99 -6.83 -21.53
N VAL A 214 -0.46 -7.74 -22.35
CA VAL A 214 -0.66 -7.70 -23.81
C VAL A 214 -2.13 -7.86 -24.16
N GLN A 215 -2.83 -8.83 -23.57
CA GLN A 215 -4.25 -9.02 -23.79
C GLN A 215 -5.08 -7.81 -23.31
N ALA A 216 -4.78 -7.26 -22.14
CA ALA A 216 -5.47 -6.09 -21.62
C ALA A 216 -5.37 -4.88 -22.56
N HIS A 217 -4.25 -4.71 -23.27
CA HIS A 217 -4.10 -3.66 -24.29
C HIS A 217 -5.08 -3.81 -25.45
N GLU A 218 -5.41 -5.04 -25.86
CA GLU A 218 -6.42 -5.31 -26.88
C GLU A 218 -7.83 -4.95 -26.38
N HIS A 219 -8.14 -5.23 -25.11
CA HIS A 219 -9.43 -4.91 -24.48
C HIS A 219 -9.68 -3.40 -24.28
N LEU A 220 -8.66 -2.56 -24.39
CA LEU A 220 -8.79 -1.10 -24.29
C LEU A 220 -9.25 -0.45 -25.61
N GLN A 221 -9.10 -1.11 -26.76
CA GLN A 221 -9.35 -0.51 -28.08
C GLN A 221 -10.77 0.05 -28.25
N PRO A 222 -11.86 -0.63 -27.83
CA PRO A 222 -13.21 -0.10 -27.98
C PRO A 222 -13.44 1.24 -27.24
N VAL A 223 -12.76 1.45 -26.10
CA VAL A 223 -12.87 2.70 -25.34
C VAL A 223 -12.12 3.82 -26.05
N LEU A 224 -10.94 3.52 -26.59
CA LEU A 224 -10.13 4.46 -27.36
C LEU A 224 -10.89 4.92 -28.62
N ASP A 225 -11.48 3.97 -29.39
CA ASP A 225 -12.29 4.26 -30.56
C ASP A 225 -13.50 5.14 -30.20
N LEU A 226 -14.12 4.93 -29.04
CA LEU A 226 -15.23 5.76 -28.58
C LEU A 226 -14.78 7.21 -28.32
N ILE A 227 -13.62 7.40 -27.67
CA ILE A 227 -13.07 8.74 -27.40
C ILE A 227 -12.69 9.42 -28.73
N ASP A 228 -12.06 8.71 -29.65
CA ASP A 228 -11.73 9.25 -30.99
C ASP A 228 -12.98 9.70 -31.74
N LYS A 229 -14.05 8.91 -31.66
CA LYS A 229 -15.36 9.32 -32.23
C LYS A 229 -15.85 10.60 -31.57
N MET A 230 -15.78 10.74 -30.25
CA MET A 230 -16.16 11.98 -29.57
C MET A 230 -15.32 13.16 -30.05
N VAL A 231 -14.00 12.99 -30.15
CA VAL A 231 -13.08 14.04 -30.66
C VAL A 231 -13.45 14.46 -32.08
N SER A 232 -13.74 13.51 -32.96
CA SER A 232 -14.11 13.79 -34.36
C SER A 232 -15.43 14.56 -34.50
N GLU A 233 -16.40 14.34 -33.58
CA GLU A 233 -17.72 14.95 -33.62
C GLU A 233 -17.85 16.28 -32.90
N ILE A 234 -17.12 16.42 -31.76
CA ILE A 234 -17.31 17.54 -30.84
C ILE A 234 -16.00 18.13 -30.30
N GLY A 235 -14.84 17.59 -30.70
CA GLY A 235 -13.53 18.10 -30.28
C GLY A 235 -13.34 19.57 -30.66
N LYS A 236 -12.80 20.35 -29.71
CA LYS A 236 -12.45 21.75 -29.95
C LYS A 236 -11.07 21.85 -30.60
N PRO A 237 -10.83 22.87 -31.45
CA PRO A 237 -9.46 23.20 -31.88
C PRO A 237 -8.60 23.48 -30.69
N LYS A 238 -7.38 22.95 -30.70
CA LYS A 238 -6.42 23.16 -29.58
C LYS A 238 -5.95 24.61 -29.58
N PHE A 239 -5.88 25.24 -28.42
CA PHE A 239 -5.39 26.62 -28.30
C PHE A 239 -3.88 26.69 -28.58
N GLU A 240 -3.46 27.79 -29.14
CA GLU A 240 -2.06 28.14 -29.25
C GLU A 240 -1.58 28.68 -27.89
N TYR A 241 -0.41 28.28 -27.45
CA TYR A 241 0.16 28.70 -26.16
C TYR A 241 1.56 29.28 -26.35
N GLU A 242 2.00 30.05 -25.40
CA GLU A 242 3.36 30.56 -25.35
C GLU A 242 4.32 29.41 -25.05
N HIS A 243 5.17 29.06 -26.02
CA HIS A 243 6.15 28.02 -25.87
C HIS A 243 7.25 28.48 -24.89
N ALA A 244 7.41 27.76 -23.78
CA ALA A 244 8.53 27.96 -22.88
C ALA A 244 9.79 27.41 -23.56
N SER A 245 10.47 28.27 -24.31
CA SER A 245 11.74 27.95 -24.97
C SER A 245 12.79 28.99 -24.58
N PHE A 246 13.99 28.56 -24.45
CA PHE A 246 15.15 29.43 -24.37
C PHE A 246 15.77 29.57 -25.76
N ASP A 247 16.74 30.45 -25.89
CA ASP A 247 17.46 30.71 -27.12
C ASP A 247 18.18 29.45 -27.64
N GLU A 248 17.66 28.85 -28.68
CA GLU A 248 18.25 27.65 -29.32
C GLU A 248 19.65 27.92 -29.88
N ASP A 249 19.93 29.15 -30.39
CA ASP A 249 21.24 29.52 -30.90
C ASP A 249 22.27 29.51 -29.75
N LEU A 250 21.88 29.98 -28.57
CA LEU A 250 22.70 29.91 -27.37
C LEU A 250 22.97 28.46 -26.94
N PHE A 251 21.94 27.62 -26.99
CA PHE A 251 22.10 26.20 -26.65
C PHE A 251 23.04 25.48 -27.64
N GLU A 252 22.90 25.74 -28.93
CA GLU A 252 23.78 25.18 -29.95
C GLU A 252 25.23 25.66 -29.78
N LEU A 253 25.44 26.95 -29.46
CA LEU A 253 26.72 27.52 -29.16
C LEU A 253 27.41 26.85 -27.96
N LEU A 254 26.64 26.64 -26.87
CA LEU A 254 27.16 25.94 -25.68
C LEU A 254 27.43 24.48 -25.97
N CYS A 255 26.57 23.81 -26.73
CA CYS A 255 26.83 22.43 -27.16
C CYS A 255 28.10 22.29 -28.01
N ALA A 256 28.35 23.26 -28.90
CA ALA A 256 29.55 23.20 -29.74
C ALA A 256 30.85 23.46 -28.98
N ASN A 257 30.83 24.32 -27.95
CA ASN A 257 32.04 24.80 -27.30
C ASN A 257 32.29 24.20 -25.90
N GLU A 258 31.23 23.79 -25.17
CA GLU A 258 31.31 23.46 -23.74
C GLU A 258 30.86 22.02 -23.43
N MET A 259 30.49 21.20 -24.44
CA MET A 259 29.99 19.84 -24.22
C MET A 259 31.04 18.92 -23.57
N GLU A 260 32.32 19.05 -23.95
CA GLU A 260 33.42 18.24 -23.36
C GLU A 260 33.56 18.55 -21.84
N GLY A 261 33.43 19.82 -21.48
CA GLY A 261 33.46 20.23 -20.07
C GLY A 261 32.29 19.64 -19.28
N MET A 262 31.09 19.62 -19.87
CA MET A 262 29.92 18.99 -19.25
C MET A 262 30.07 17.46 -19.18
N GLU A 263 30.61 16.81 -20.22
CA GLU A 263 30.91 15.36 -20.17
C GLU A 263 31.86 15.04 -19.00
N TYR A 264 32.90 15.85 -18.78
CA TYR A 264 33.80 15.69 -17.64
C TYR A 264 33.07 15.87 -16.28
N CYS A 265 32.13 16.81 -16.18
CA CYS A 265 31.34 16.98 -14.96
C CYS A 265 30.48 15.77 -14.66
N MET A 266 29.95 15.12 -15.70
CA MET A 266 29.06 13.97 -15.59
C MET A 266 29.79 12.65 -15.34
N ASP A 267 31.07 12.53 -15.73
CA ASP A 267 31.87 11.30 -15.64
C ASP A 267 32.36 11.03 -14.22
N THR A 268 31.43 10.64 -13.36
CA THR A 268 31.70 10.23 -11.96
C THR A 268 30.52 9.48 -11.37
N ASP A 269 30.78 8.47 -10.53
CA ASP A 269 29.79 7.72 -9.75
C ASP A 269 29.33 8.48 -8.49
N ASP A 270 30.13 9.46 -8.02
CA ASP A 270 29.81 10.25 -6.84
C ASP A 270 28.97 11.49 -7.17
N LYS A 271 27.75 11.53 -6.60
CA LYS A 271 26.82 12.64 -6.77
C LYS A 271 27.41 13.98 -6.30
N ASN A 272 28.11 14.02 -5.16
CA ASN A 272 28.64 15.24 -4.60
C ASN A 272 29.77 15.81 -5.46
N VAL A 273 30.61 14.91 -6.00
CA VAL A 273 31.69 15.31 -6.93
C VAL A 273 31.09 15.87 -8.22
N ARG A 274 30.03 15.26 -8.73
CA ARG A 274 29.32 15.73 -9.92
C ARG A 274 28.74 17.11 -9.70
N GLU A 275 28.01 17.33 -8.60
CA GLU A 275 27.42 18.64 -8.27
C GLU A 275 28.49 19.73 -8.12
N ALA A 276 29.62 19.43 -7.48
CA ALA A 276 30.71 20.38 -7.36
C ALA A 276 31.29 20.77 -8.73
N ARG A 277 31.57 19.78 -9.60
CA ARG A 277 32.07 20.00 -10.98
C ARG A 277 31.08 20.82 -11.82
N VAL A 278 29.76 20.51 -11.73
CA VAL A 278 28.72 21.25 -12.44
C VAL A 278 28.67 22.71 -11.98
N ASN A 279 28.77 22.97 -10.68
CA ASN A 279 28.78 24.35 -10.15
C ASN A 279 30.01 25.14 -10.62
N GLU A 280 31.20 24.51 -10.66
CA GLU A 280 32.40 25.11 -11.21
C GLU A 280 32.26 25.40 -12.72
N TRP A 281 31.65 24.46 -13.46
CA TRP A 281 31.36 24.64 -14.88
C TRP A 281 30.39 25.78 -15.14
N ILE A 282 29.32 25.92 -14.36
CA ILE A 282 28.34 27.02 -14.46
C ILE A 282 29.09 28.38 -14.29
N ALA A 283 29.91 28.50 -13.25
CA ALA A 283 30.65 29.72 -12.99
C ALA A 283 31.59 30.09 -14.16
N ALA A 284 32.30 29.10 -14.72
CA ALA A 284 33.22 29.30 -15.85
C ALA A 284 32.48 29.69 -17.14
N VAL A 285 31.31 29.05 -17.42
CA VAL A 285 30.47 29.38 -18.57
C VAL A 285 29.88 30.78 -18.44
N GLN A 286 29.39 31.12 -17.23
CA GLN A 286 28.88 32.46 -16.96
C GLN A 286 29.96 33.53 -17.19
N GLU A 287 31.16 33.38 -16.62
CA GLU A 287 32.26 34.32 -16.83
C GLU A 287 32.61 34.52 -18.33
N LYS A 288 32.51 33.43 -19.11
CA LYS A 288 32.86 33.44 -20.53
C LYS A 288 31.81 34.11 -21.44
N TYR A 289 30.53 33.91 -21.14
CA TYR A 289 29.43 34.26 -22.08
C TYR A 289 28.51 35.37 -21.58
N GLU A 290 28.52 35.75 -20.30
CA GLU A 290 27.58 36.76 -19.73
C GLU A 290 27.61 38.11 -20.46
N ALA A 291 28.77 38.55 -20.96
CA ALA A 291 28.90 39.80 -21.68
C ALA A 291 28.15 39.81 -23.04
N GLU A 292 28.06 38.68 -23.72
CA GLU A 292 27.38 38.52 -25.01
C GLU A 292 25.95 38.06 -24.84
N HIS A 293 25.65 37.29 -23.78
CA HIS A 293 24.35 36.67 -23.48
C HIS A 293 23.93 36.98 -22.03
N PRO A 294 23.55 38.21 -21.68
CA PRO A 294 23.27 38.62 -20.29
C PRO A 294 22.09 37.86 -19.65
N ASP A 295 21.15 37.39 -20.45
CA ASP A 295 19.98 36.67 -19.99
C ASP A 295 20.22 35.11 -19.82
N MET A 296 21.46 34.66 -20.09
CA MET A 296 21.82 33.24 -20.07
C MET A 296 21.47 32.58 -18.74
N MET A 297 21.70 33.24 -17.62
CA MET A 297 21.52 32.67 -16.28
C MET A 297 20.08 32.30 -15.97
N GLN A 298 19.09 33.03 -16.52
CA GLN A 298 17.68 32.68 -16.30
C GLN A 298 17.28 31.35 -16.93
N TYR A 299 18.03 30.88 -17.97
CA TYR A 299 17.79 29.62 -18.68
C TYR A 299 18.80 28.53 -18.32
N MET A 300 19.74 28.79 -17.40
CA MET A 300 20.85 27.85 -17.12
C MET A 300 20.37 26.46 -16.71
N ASP A 301 19.36 26.36 -15.85
CA ASP A 301 18.84 25.06 -15.40
C ASP A 301 18.26 24.23 -16.57
N GLU A 302 17.59 24.88 -17.50
CA GLU A 302 17.02 24.22 -18.69
C GLU A 302 18.10 23.81 -19.69
N ILE A 303 19.10 24.67 -19.91
CA ILE A 303 20.28 24.38 -20.74
C ILE A 303 21.03 23.18 -20.18
N LEU A 304 21.34 23.19 -18.87
CA LEU A 304 21.99 22.09 -18.16
C LEU A 304 21.20 20.79 -18.35
N TYR A 305 19.90 20.83 -18.12
CA TYR A 305 19.05 19.66 -18.29
C TYR A 305 19.17 19.06 -19.69
N LYS A 306 19.06 19.90 -20.76
CA LYS A 306 19.17 19.45 -22.13
C LYS A 306 20.59 18.94 -22.49
N MET A 307 21.65 19.61 -22.03
CA MET A 307 23.03 19.16 -22.25
C MET A 307 23.29 17.80 -21.58
N GLN A 308 22.93 17.68 -20.31
CA GLN A 308 23.08 16.43 -19.56
C GLN A 308 22.24 15.31 -20.19
N LYS A 309 21.02 15.59 -20.64
CA LYS A 309 20.17 14.62 -21.33
C LYS A 309 20.82 14.12 -22.62
N LYS A 310 21.43 15.01 -23.43
CA LYS A 310 22.18 14.60 -24.64
C LYS A 310 23.34 13.66 -24.30
N ILE A 311 24.09 13.97 -23.25
CA ILE A 311 25.24 13.15 -22.80
C ILE A 311 24.78 11.78 -22.33
N VAL A 312 23.82 11.75 -21.40
CA VAL A 312 23.28 10.50 -20.84
C VAL A 312 22.66 9.64 -21.94
N LYS A 313 21.91 10.23 -22.87
CA LYS A 313 21.35 9.50 -24.03
C LYS A 313 22.45 8.90 -24.89
N LYS A 314 23.47 9.69 -25.26
CA LYS A 314 24.63 9.24 -26.05
C LYS A 314 25.34 8.07 -25.36
N TRP A 315 25.62 8.17 -24.08
CA TRP A 315 26.32 7.13 -23.33
C TRP A 315 25.51 5.85 -23.20
N LEU A 316 24.26 5.93 -22.78
CA LEU A 316 23.40 4.77 -22.60
C LEU A 316 23.16 4.00 -23.91
N LEU A 317 22.93 4.70 -25.04
CA LEU A 317 22.80 4.05 -26.36
C LEU A 317 24.11 3.39 -26.81
N ALA A 318 25.27 3.93 -26.41
CA ALA A 318 26.57 3.31 -26.66
C ALA A 318 26.92 2.17 -25.69
N GLY A 319 26.05 1.81 -24.77
CA GLY A 319 26.27 0.78 -23.77
C GLY A 319 27.13 1.20 -22.57
N HIS A 320 27.28 2.51 -22.35
CA HIS A 320 28.01 3.08 -21.22
C HIS A 320 27.05 3.67 -20.19
N ARG A 321 27.30 3.41 -18.91
CA ARG A 321 26.60 4.01 -17.79
C ARG A 321 27.41 5.15 -17.17
N VAL A 322 26.72 6.10 -16.56
CA VAL A 322 27.33 7.30 -15.92
C VAL A 322 28.38 6.93 -14.89
N ASP A 323 28.25 5.79 -14.24
CA ASP A 323 29.16 5.25 -13.22
C ASP A 323 30.05 4.09 -13.72
N GLY A 324 30.08 3.84 -15.02
CA GLY A 324 30.91 2.80 -15.65
C GLY A 324 30.38 1.36 -15.54
N ARG A 325 29.21 1.14 -14.88
CA ARG A 325 28.60 -0.20 -14.81
C ARG A 325 28.13 -0.69 -16.17
N LYS A 326 27.97 -2.02 -16.28
CA LYS A 326 27.26 -2.64 -17.40
C LYS A 326 25.75 -2.43 -17.26
N MET A 327 25.00 -2.60 -18.37
CA MET A 327 23.54 -2.39 -18.38
C MET A 327 22.78 -3.30 -17.40
N ASN A 328 23.27 -4.49 -17.13
CA ASN A 328 22.68 -5.46 -16.20
C ASN A 328 23.35 -5.49 -14.81
N GLU A 329 24.23 -4.55 -14.52
CA GLU A 329 25.00 -4.53 -13.27
C GLU A 329 24.31 -3.68 -12.20
N ILE A 330 24.21 -4.24 -10.99
CA ILE A 330 23.64 -3.57 -9.81
C ILE A 330 24.79 -2.89 -9.05
N ARG A 331 24.52 -1.70 -8.48
CA ARG A 331 25.47 -1.01 -7.58
C ARG A 331 25.85 -1.90 -6.39
N PRO A 332 26.99 -1.66 -5.74
CA PRO A 332 27.37 -2.40 -4.53
C PRO A 332 26.24 -2.44 -3.49
N LEU A 333 25.98 -3.63 -2.97
CA LEU A 333 24.87 -3.92 -2.07
C LEU A 333 25.36 -4.26 -0.66
N VAL A 334 24.68 -3.73 0.36
CA VAL A 334 24.85 -4.13 1.77
C VAL A 334 23.48 -4.29 2.41
N ALA A 335 23.29 -5.36 3.20
CA ALA A 335 22.10 -5.61 3.99
C ALA A 335 22.49 -5.96 5.43
N GLU A 336 21.85 -5.29 6.37
CA GLU A 336 22.07 -5.51 7.81
C GLU A 336 20.72 -5.59 8.54
N VAL A 337 20.67 -6.39 9.60
CA VAL A 337 19.48 -6.53 10.46
C VAL A 337 19.84 -6.30 11.92
N GLY A 338 18.85 -5.92 12.74
CA GLY A 338 19.08 -5.69 14.17
C GLY A 338 19.96 -4.47 14.46
N VAL A 339 19.97 -3.47 13.56
CA VAL A 339 20.87 -2.30 13.68
C VAL A 339 20.43 -1.27 14.72
N ILE A 340 19.16 -1.26 15.11
CA ILE A 340 18.60 -0.32 16.08
C ILE A 340 18.15 -1.08 17.33
N PRO A 341 18.68 -0.76 18.53
CA PRO A 341 18.25 -1.39 19.76
C PRO A 341 16.83 -0.95 20.15
N ARG A 342 16.10 -1.81 20.89
CA ARG A 342 14.76 -1.57 21.45
C ARG A 342 13.61 -1.43 20.46
N VAL A 343 13.83 -1.48 19.15
CA VAL A 343 12.78 -1.65 18.17
C VAL A 343 12.42 -3.13 18.03
N HIS A 344 11.28 -3.45 17.42
CA HIS A 344 10.84 -4.85 17.31
C HIS A 344 11.57 -5.60 16.20
N GLY A 345 12.00 -4.87 15.15
CA GLY A 345 12.87 -5.36 14.09
C GLY A 345 13.36 -4.20 13.25
N SER A 346 14.55 -4.32 12.69
CA SER A 346 15.15 -3.30 11.82
C SER A 346 15.96 -3.92 10.70
N GLY A 347 15.88 -3.30 9.51
CA GLY A 347 16.66 -3.67 8.33
C GLY A 347 17.26 -2.42 7.68
N LEU A 348 18.58 -2.42 7.51
CA LEU A 348 19.30 -1.42 6.75
C LEU A 348 19.67 -2.01 5.41
N PHE A 349 19.24 -1.36 4.33
CA PHE A 349 19.56 -1.75 2.97
C PHE A 349 20.27 -0.61 2.25
N THR A 350 21.45 -0.89 1.73
CA THR A 350 22.28 0.08 1.03
C THR A 350 22.57 -0.42 -0.38
N ARG A 351 22.43 0.47 -1.36
CA ARG A 351 22.72 0.22 -2.77
C ARG A 351 23.45 1.42 -3.36
N GLY A 352 24.77 1.33 -3.47
CA GLY A 352 25.63 2.49 -3.76
C GLY A 352 25.37 3.62 -2.74
N GLN A 353 25.07 4.81 -3.23
CA GLN A 353 24.72 5.98 -2.37
C GLN A 353 23.24 6.01 -1.94
N THR A 354 22.42 5.03 -2.28
CA THR A 354 21.04 4.93 -1.78
C THR A 354 21.00 4.07 -0.53
N GLN A 355 20.49 4.61 0.57
CA GLN A 355 20.43 3.92 1.87
C GLN A 355 19.05 4.12 2.51
N VAL A 356 18.44 3.03 2.95
CA VAL A 356 17.12 3.00 3.61
C VAL A 356 17.19 2.16 4.87
N LEU A 357 16.75 2.76 5.98
CA LEU A 357 16.52 2.08 7.25
C LEU A 357 15.02 1.82 7.41
N SER A 358 14.63 0.55 7.49
CA SER A 358 13.25 0.16 7.74
C SER A 358 13.11 -0.39 9.16
N ILE A 359 12.05 0.00 9.86
CA ILE A 359 11.78 -0.36 11.24
C ILE A 359 10.39 -0.96 11.34
N ALA A 360 10.29 -2.19 11.86
CA ALA A 360 9.04 -2.87 12.10
C ALA A 360 8.59 -2.70 13.55
N THR A 361 7.30 -2.44 13.74
CA THR A 361 6.63 -2.35 15.03
C THR A 361 5.42 -3.27 15.03
N LEU A 362 5.30 -4.11 16.06
CA LEU A 362 4.20 -5.03 16.28
C LEU A 362 3.32 -4.49 17.41
N ALA A 363 2.01 -4.61 17.24
CA ALA A 363 1.04 -4.17 18.24
C ALA A 363 -0.20 -5.08 18.25
N THR A 364 -1.12 -4.86 19.20
CA THR A 364 -2.41 -5.53 19.22
C THR A 364 -3.28 -5.10 18.04
N LEU A 365 -4.25 -5.94 17.64
CA LEU A 365 -5.14 -5.68 16.50
C LEU A 365 -5.93 -4.39 16.63
N SER A 366 -6.27 -3.95 17.85
CA SER A 366 -6.92 -2.65 18.12
C SER A 366 -6.11 -1.43 17.63
N MET A 367 -4.83 -1.62 17.30
CA MET A 367 -3.97 -0.58 16.71
C MET A 367 -3.99 -0.56 15.18
N SER A 368 -4.80 -1.42 14.55
CA SER A 368 -5.03 -1.37 13.10
C SER A 368 -5.60 -0.02 12.67
N GLN A 369 -5.23 0.43 11.48
CA GLN A 369 -5.72 1.69 10.94
C GLN A 369 -7.20 1.56 10.54
N LYS A 370 -8.05 2.43 11.07
CA LYS A 370 -9.45 2.54 10.65
C LYS A 370 -9.54 3.42 9.40
N LEU A 371 -10.34 2.97 8.42
CA LEU A 371 -10.55 3.65 7.14
C LEU A 371 -12.00 4.14 7.04
N ASP A 372 -12.19 5.39 6.59
CA ASP A 372 -13.51 5.98 6.31
C ASP A 372 -13.48 6.56 4.89
N THR A 373 -13.60 5.67 3.92
CA THR A 373 -13.46 5.96 2.48
C THR A 373 -14.65 5.40 1.69
N ILE A 374 -14.68 5.61 0.39
CA ILE A 374 -15.68 5.01 -0.50
C ILE A 374 -15.41 3.51 -0.78
N TRP A 375 -14.26 3.00 -0.37
CA TRP A 375 -13.85 1.61 -0.55
C TRP A 375 -14.46 0.70 0.53
N GLU A 376 -14.42 -0.61 0.28
CA GLU A 376 -15.01 -1.61 1.20
C GLU A 376 -14.16 -1.87 2.44
N GLU A 377 -12.85 -1.68 2.32
CA GLU A 377 -11.92 -1.91 3.41
C GLU A 377 -12.12 -0.87 4.52
N GLU A 378 -12.51 -1.33 5.69
CA GLU A 378 -12.75 -0.47 6.86
C GLU A 378 -11.58 -0.48 7.85
N GLU A 379 -10.69 -1.47 7.74
CA GLU A 379 -9.58 -1.66 8.65
C GLU A 379 -8.35 -2.22 7.93
N LYS A 380 -7.18 -1.69 8.26
CA LYS A 380 -5.91 -2.13 7.68
C LYS A 380 -4.93 -2.52 8.78
N ARG A 381 -4.57 -3.80 8.82
CA ARG A 381 -3.68 -4.41 9.81
C ARG A 381 -2.21 -4.22 9.50
N PHE A 382 -1.82 -4.33 8.23
CA PHE A 382 -0.47 -4.07 7.75
C PHE A 382 -0.38 -2.65 7.20
N MET A 383 0.55 -1.86 7.70
CA MET A 383 0.76 -0.46 7.32
C MET A 383 2.23 -0.24 6.97
N HIS A 384 2.48 0.40 5.83
CA HIS A 384 3.82 0.85 5.48
C HIS A 384 3.85 2.37 5.32
N HIS A 385 4.80 3.02 6.00
CA HIS A 385 5.05 4.46 5.89
C HIS A 385 6.46 4.71 5.35
N TYR A 386 6.58 5.72 4.49
CA TYR A 386 7.82 6.08 3.84
C TYR A 386 8.12 7.54 4.09
N ASN A 387 9.32 7.83 4.56
CA ASN A 387 9.81 9.17 4.85
C ASN A 387 11.08 9.44 4.03
N MET A 388 11.09 10.59 3.33
CA MET A 388 12.24 11.07 2.54
C MET A 388 12.59 12.49 2.97
N PRO A 389 13.27 12.65 4.12
CA PRO A 389 13.63 13.95 4.64
C PRO A 389 14.63 14.67 3.73
N PRO A 390 14.65 16.02 3.72
CA PRO A 390 15.50 16.80 2.82
C PRO A 390 17.00 16.46 2.88
N TYR A 391 17.52 16.10 4.05
CA TYR A 391 18.92 15.70 4.19
C TYR A 391 19.28 14.44 3.36
N SER A 392 18.30 13.60 3.03
CA SER A 392 18.54 12.40 2.23
C SER A 392 18.97 12.69 0.79
N THR A 393 18.63 13.88 0.30
CA THR A 393 19.06 14.41 -1.00
C THR A 393 20.18 15.45 -0.90
N GLY A 394 20.62 15.78 0.31
CA GLY A 394 21.62 16.84 0.56
C GLY A 394 21.01 18.24 0.67
N ASP A 395 19.68 18.37 0.69
CA ASP A 395 19.01 19.67 0.73
C ASP A 395 19.01 20.27 2.13
N ALA A 396 19.49 21.49 2.27
CA ALA A 396 19.48 22.27 3.51
C ALA A 396 18.14 23.02 3.69
N ARG A 397 17.05 22.30 3.91
CA ARG A 397 15.72 22.86 4.14
C ARG A 397 15.00 22.15 5.29
N ALA A 398 14.02 22.82 5.90
CA ALA A 398 13.19 22.21 6.93
C ALA A 398 12.31 21.10 6.35
N ALA A 399 12.13 20.02 7.11
CA ALA A 399 11.17 18.99 6.77
C ALA A 399 9.73 19.57 6.80
N ARG A 400 8.93 19.22 5.82
CA ARG A 400 7.51 19.58 5.70
C ARG A 400 6.65 18.35 5.94
N SER A 401 5.32 18.51 5.86
CA SER A 401 4.39 17.38 5.88
C SER A 401 4.65 16.42 4.71
N THR A 402 4.29 15.16 4.90
CA THR A 402 4.35 14.11 3.87
C THR A 402 3.71 14.57 2.57
N ASN A 403 4.41 14.38 1.46
CA ASN A 403 3.97 14.80 0.14
C ASN A 403 3.36 13.62 -0.66
N ARG A 404 2.72 13.93 -1.82
CA ARG A 404 2.07 12.91 -2.68
C ARG A 404 3.05 11.82 -3.17
N ARG A 405 4.35 12.14 -3.35
CA ARG A 405 5.37 11.17 -3.76
C ARG A 405 5.70 10.18 -2.65
N GLU A 406 5.84 10.66 -1.42
CA GLU A 406 6.07 9.81 -0.24
C GLU A 406 4.90 8.86 0.00
N TYR A 407 3.65 9.33 -0.14
CA TYR A 407 2.47 8.46 -0.11
C TYR A 407 2.51 7.38 -1.19
N GLY A 408 2.87 7.74 -2.43
CA GLY A 408 2.97 6.78 -3.53
C GLY A 408 4.06 5.72 -3.32
N HIS A 409 5.23 6.12 -2.82
CA HIS A 409 6.32 5.18 -2.50
C HIS A 409 5.94 4.26 -1.34
N GLY A 410 5.32 4.78 -0.28
CA GLY A 410 4.83 3.98 0.84
C GLY A 410 3.80 2.93 0.41
N ALA A 411 2.84 3.32 -0.42
CA ALA A 411 1.83 2.42 -0.96
C ALA A 411 2.42 1.33 -1.87
N LEU A 412 3.44 1.64 -2.67
CA LEU A 412 4.12 0.62 -3.48
C LEU A 412 4.79 -0.45 -2.62
N VAL A 413 5.47 -0.05 -1.55
CA VAL A 413 6.10 -1.00 -0.62
C VAL A 413 5.05 -1.84 0.11
N GLU A 414 3.94 -1.22 0.52
CA GLU A 414 2.82 -1.92 1.16
C GLU A 414 2.23 -2.98 0.23
N LYS A 415 1.88 -2.63 -1.01
CA LYS A 415 1.40 -3.58 -2.03
C LYS A 415 2.40 -4.71 -2.28
N ALA A 416 3.70 -4.39 -2.35
CA ALA A 416 4.74 -5.38 -2.60
C ALA A 416 4.85 -6.44 -1.50
N LEU A 417 4.53 -6.09 -0.27
CA LEU A 417 4.69 -6.97 0.90
C LEU A 417 3.36 -7.59 1.37
N GLN A 418 2.21 -7.02 1.02
CA GLN A 418 0.89 -7.45 1.51
C GLN A 418 0.65 -8.96 1.34
N CYS A 419 0.97 -9.51 0.18
CA CYS A 419 0.73 -10.92 -0.13
C CYS A 419 1.60 -11.90 0.68
N VAL A 420 2.74 -11.44 1.21
CA VAL A 420 3.64 -12.28 2.03
C VAL A 420 3.41 -12.12 3.53
N ILE A 421 2.60 -11.15 3.96
CA ILE A 421 2.20 -11.02 5.36
C ILE A 421 1.35 -12.24 5.77
N PRO A 422 1.63 -12.90 6.90
CA PRO A 422 0.87 -14.04 7.37
C PRO A 422 -0.59 -13.62 7.71
N PRO A 423 -1.58 -14.53 7.60
CA PRO A 423 -2.94 -14.26 8.00
C PRO A 423 -3.04 -13.99 9.52
N VAL A 424 -4.15 -13.40 9.96
CA VAL A 424 -4.34 -13.01 11.37
C VAL A 424 -4.37 -14.20 12.31
N GLU A 425 -4.84 -15.34 11.83
CA GLU A 425 -4.93 -16.60 12.57
C GLU A 425 -3.54 -17.16 12.92
N GLU A 426 -2.54 -16.92 12.07
CA GLU A 426 -1.15 -17.36 12.29
C GLU A 426 -0.33 -16.34 13.06
N PHE A 427 -0.57 -15.05 12.79
CA PHE A 427 0.19 -13.94 13.39
C PHE A 427 -0.72 -12.76 13.73
N PRO A 428 -1.37 -12.78 14.92
CA PRO A 428 -2.46 -11.86 15.29
C PRO A 428 -1.97 -10.49 15.74
N TYR A 429 -1.10 -9.84 14.96
CA TYR A 429 -0.56 -8.51 15.23
C TYR A 429 -0.99 -7.51 14.19
N ALA A 430 -1.25 -6.30 14.61
CA ALA A 430 -1.13 -5.13 13.74
C ALA A 430 0.35 -4.86 13.50
N ILE A 431 0.75 -4.67 12.25
CA ILE A 431 2.14 -4.55 11.81
C ILE A 431 2.31 -3.18 11.16
N ARG A 432 3.24 -2.38 11.68
CA ARG A 432 3.62 -1.12 11.05
C ARG A 432 5.09 -1.14 10.70
N VAL A 433 5.42 -0.92 9.43
CA VAL A 433 6.80 -0.73 8.97
C VAL A 433 6.98 0.73 8.55
N VAL A 434 8.07 1.33 8.97
CA VAL A 434 8.47 2.68 8.55
C VAL A 434 9.82 2.60 7.86
N SER A 435 9.89 3.09 6.62
CA SER A 435 11.14 3.23 5.89
C SER A 435 11.62 4.67 5.94
N GLU A 436 12.77 4.89 6.57
CA GLU A 436 13.48 6.17 6.63
C GLU A 436 14.58 6.18 5.56
N VAL A 437 14.45 7.05 4.57
CA VAL A 437 15.48 7.25 3.55
C VAL A 437 16.61 8.08 4.16
N LEU A 438 17.77 7.47 4.35
CA LEU A 438 18.94 8.13 4.92
C LEU A 438 19.79 8.82 3.86
N SER A 439 19.85 8.26 2.66
CA SER A 439 20.53 8.82 1.49
C SER A 439 19.84 8.38 0.20
N SER A 440 19.76 9.26 -0.80
CA SER A 440 19.05 9.03 -2.05
C SER A 440 19.90 9.37 -3.28
N ASN A 441 20.19 8.34 -4.08
CA ASN A 441 20.71 8.45 -5.44
C ASN A 441 19.96 7.49 -6.38
N GLY A 442 18.62 7.64 -6.45
CA GLY A 442 17.72 6.86 -7.29
C GLY A 442 17.18 5.58 -6.65
N SER A 443 15.98 5.19 -7.05
CA SER A 443 15.27 3.94 -6.70
C SER A 443 15.13 3.66 -5.20
N THR A 444 14.82 4.67 -4.40
CA THR A 444 14.67 4.56 -2.94
C THR A 444 13.51 3.67 -2.51
N SER A 445 12.38 3.67 -3.24
CA SER A 445 11.23 2.81 -2.95
C SER A 445 11.58 1.32 -3.07
N GLN A 446 12.46 0.95 -4.02
CA GLN A 446 12.91 -0.42 -4.17
C GLN A 446 13.88 -0.82 -3.04
N GLY A 447 14.71 0.11 -2.59
CA GLY A 447 15.51 -0.05 -1.36
C GLY A 447 14.64 -0.23 -0.12
N SER A 448 13.51 0.49 -0.05
CA SER A 448 12.53 0.36 1.04
C SER A 448 11.84 -1.01 1.07
N ILE A 449 11.56 -1.62 -0.10
CA ILE A 449 11.01 -2.99 -0.17
C ILE A 449 12.00 -3.98 0.43
N CYS A 450 13.28 -3.91 0.02
CA CYS A 450 14.33 -4.77 0.55
C CYS A 450 14.54 -4.56 2.07
N GLY A 451 14.66 -3.30 2.50
CA GLY A 451 14.83 -2.96 3.93
C GLY A 451 13.63 -3.38 4.79
N SER A 452 12.41 -3.23 4.27
CA SER A 452 11.18 -3.64 4.97
C SER A 452 11.06 -5.16 5.09
N THR A 453 11.44 -5.90 4.04
CA THR A 453 11.55 -7.37 4.10
C THR A 453 12.50 -7.80 5.21
N LEU A 454 13.70 -7.20 5.26
CA LEU A 454 14.69 -7.47 6.30
C LEU A 454 14.16 -7.13 7.71
N ALA A 455 13.49 -5.99 7.87
CA ALA A 455 12.91 -5.55 9.14
C ALA A 455 11.79 -6.47 9.63
N LEU A 456 10.93 -6.97 8.73
CA LEU A 456 9.88 -7.94 9.05
C LEU A 456 10.48 -9.27 9.50
N MET A 457 11.50 -9.76 8.79
CA MET A 457 12.19 -11.02 9.14
C MET A 457 12.94 -10.87 10.48
N ASP A 458 13.58 -9.73 10.74
CA ASP A 458 14.25 -9.42 12.00
C ASP A 458 13.26 -9.31 13.17
N ALA A 459 12.05 -8.80 12.92
CA ALA A 459 10.97 -8.74 13.90
C ALA A 459 10.33 -10.10 14.22
N GLY A 460 10.69 -11.16 13.52
CA GLY A 460 10.10 -12.49 13.69
C GLY A 460 8.71 -12.62 13.07
N VAL A 461 8.35 -11.76 12.12
CA VAL A 461 7.11 -11.91 11.33
C VAL A 461 7.31 -13.08 10.36
N PRO A 462 6.51 -14.15 10.44
CA PRO A 462 6.68 -15.33 9.58
C PRO A 462 6.14 -15.06 8.16
N ILE A 463 6.80 -14.15 7.43
CA ILE A 463 6.42 -13.85 6.05
C ILE A 463 6.55 -15.09 5.17
N LYS A 464 5.64 -15.25 4.20
CA LYS A 464 5.59 -16.43 3.31
C LYS A 464 6.87 -16.59 2.49
N ALA A 465 7.46 -15.49 2.05
CA ALA A 465 8.71 -15.45 1.31
C ALA A 465 9.34 -14.05 1.36
N PRO A 466 10.68 -13.93 1.26
CA PRO A 466 11.35 -12.64 1.16
C PRO A 466 11.08 -11.99 -0.20
N VAL A 467 10.90 -10.66 -0.18
CA VAL A 467 10.62 -9.84 -1.36
C VAL A 467 11.81 -8.92 -1.62
N ALA A 468 12.28 -8.88 -2.86
CA ALA A 468 13.24 -7.88 -3.33
C ALA A 468 12.61 -6.96 -4.37
N GLY A 469 13.07 -5.72 -4.40
CA GLY A 469 12.65 -4.71 -5.37
C GLY A 469 13.83 -4.15 -6.16
N ILE A 470 13.60 -3.91 -7.45
CA ILE A 470 14.57 -3.29 -8.36
C ILE A 470 13.87 -2.44 -9.42
N SER A 471 14.60 -1.49 -10.01
CA SER A 471 14.13 -0.68 -11.13
C SER A 471 14.88 -0.97 -12.41
N CYS A 472 14.18 -0.87 -13.53
CA CYS A 472 14.73 -0.92 -14.88
C CYS A 472 14.46 0.41 -15.59
N GLY A 473 15.50 1.01 -16.17
CA GLY A 473 15.45 2.23 -16.95
C GLY A 473 15.39 1.94 -18.44
N LEU A 474 15.09 2.99 -19.19
CA LEU A 474 15.00 2.98 -20.64
C LEU A 474 15.56 4.28 -21.21
N ILE A 475 16.24 4.16 -22.33
CA ILE A 475 16.53 5.25 -23.25
C ILE A 475 16.18 4.81 -24.67
N GLN A 476 15.58 5.68 -25.47
CA GLN A 476 15.18 5.39 -26.85
C GLN A 476 15.73 6.44 -27.84
N ASP A 477 15.96 6.00 -29.07
CA ASP A 477 16.22 6.87 -30.21
C ASP A 477 15.54 6.28 -31.46
N GLY A 478 14.38 6.83 -31.79
CA GLY A 478 13.51 6.25 -32.81
C GLY A 478 12.99 4.86 -32.40
N ASP A 479 13.34 3.84 -33.17
CA ASP A 479 12.99 2.44 -32.89
C ASP A 479 14.06 1.71 -32.06
N ASP A 480 15.27 2.26 -31.96
CA ASP A 480 16.35 1.71 -31.15
C ASP A 480 16.12 2.02 -29.67
N PHE A 481 16.36 1.05 -28.81
CA PHE A 481 16.21 1.24 -27.38
C PHE A 481 17.30 0.47 -26.60
N THR A 482 17.60 0.96 -25.43
CA THR A 482 18.47 0.31 -24.43
C THR A 482 17.79 0.33 -23.08
N THR A 483 17.72 -0.84 -22.44
CA THR A 483 17.25 -1.00 -21.06
C THR A 483 18.44 -1.23 -20.13
N PHE A 484 18.32 -0.77 -18.89
CA PHE A 484 19.39 -0.92 -17.90
C PHE A 484 18.81 -1.08 -16.49
N ILE A 485 19.49 -1.86 -15.66
CA ILE A 485 19.00 -2.20 -14.31
C ILE A 485 19.57 -1.27 -13.25
N ASP A 486 18.87 -1.11 -12.13
CA ASP A 486 19.30 -0.29 -11.00
C ASP A 486 19.62 1.15 -11.37
N ILE A 487 18.56 1.88 -11.69
CA ILE A 487 18.60 3.30 -12.09
C ILE A 487 19.19 4.13 -10.97
N GLN A 488 20.22 4.94 -11.26
CA GLN A 488 20.69 5.99 -10.36
C GLN A 488 20.06 7.36 -10.65
N GLY A 489 20.26 8.34 -9.75
CA GLY A 489 19.56 9.62 -9.82
C GLY A 489 19.64 10.35 -11.15
N VAL A 490 20.83 10.43 -11.78
CA VAL A 490 21.01 11.10 -13.08
C VAL A 490 20.32 10.31 -14.22
N GLU A 491 20.38 8.99 -14.17
CA GLU A 491 19.72 8.12 -15.13
C GLU A 491 18.18 8.16 -14.96
N ASP A 492 17.69 8.25 -13.72
CA ASP A 492 16.26 8.51 -13.44
C ASP A 492 15.82 9.86 -14.00
N PHE A 493 16.65 10.90 -13.80
CA PHE A 493 16.31 12.25 -14.21
C PHE A 493 16.22 12.42 -15.74
N HIS A 494 17.13 11.82 -16.48
CA HIS A 494 17.25 11.95 -17.95
C HIS A 494 16.73 10.74 -18.75
N GLY A 495 16.49 9.59 -18.11
CA GLY A 495 15.87 8.42 -18.71
C GLY A 495 14.38 8.62 -19.02
N GLU A 496 13.83 7.70 -19.79
CA GLU A 496 12.44 7.78 -20.30
C GLU A 496 11.48 6.86 -19.57
N MET A 497 11.98 5.90 -18.80
CA MET A 497 11.20 4.93 -18.02
C MET A 497 11.84 4.68 -16.67
N ASP A 498 11.00 4.59 -15.64
CA ASP A 498 11.32 4.01 -14.34
C ASP A 498 10.34 2.85 -14.08
N PHE A 499 10.76 1.63 -14.44
CA PHE A 499 9.99 0.41 -14.33
C PHE A 499 10.39 -0.34 -13.07
N LYS A 500 9.58 -0.24 -12.02
CA LYS A 500 9.82 -0.81 -10.71
C LYS A 500 9.10 -2.13 -10.56
N VAL A 501 9.84 -3.18 -10.21
CA VAL A 501 9.27 -4.50 -9.97
C VAL A 501 9.74 -5.05 -8.63
N ALA A 502 8.78 -5.48 -7.84
CA ALA A 502 9.00 -6.23 -6.61
C ALA A 502 8.51 -7.67 -6.75
N GLY A 503 9.17 -8.59 -6.09
CA GLY A 503 8.74 -9.98 -6.11
C GLY A 503 9.63 -10.91 -5.29
N THR A 504 9.09 -12.10 -5.09
CA THR A 504 9.78 -13.25 -4.49
C THR A 504 10.47 -14.08 -5.59
N LYS A 505 11.05 -15.20 -5.22
CA LYS A 505 11.54 -16.19 -6.20
C LYS A 505 10.41 -16.88 -6.98
N GLN A 506 9.18 -16.86 -6.47
CA GLN A 506 8.02 -17.50 -7.10
C GLN A 506 7.39 -16.59 -8.16
N GLY A 507 7.37 -15.28 -7.93
CA GLY A 507 6.73 -14.35 -8.85
C GLY A 507 6.70 -12.92 -8.35
N ILE A 508 6.02 -12.08 -9.13
CA ILE A 508 5.85 -10.65 -8.92
C ILE A 508 4.84 -10.39 -7.80
N THR A 509 5.14 -9.43 -6.94
CA THR A 509 4.24 -8.95 -5.89
C THR A 509 3.75 -7.53 -6.13
N ALA A 510 4.54 -6.68 -6.79
CA ALA A 510 4.10 -5.35 -7.20
C ALA A 510 4.87 -4.83 -8.41
N ILE A 511 4.20 -3.99 -9.19
CA ILE A 511 4.80 -3.23 -10.29
C ILE A 511 4.36 -1.77 -10.18
N GLN A 512 5.28 -0.86 -10.52
CA GLN A 512 4.95 0.52 -10.81
C GLN A 512 5.82 1.01 -11.97
N MET A 513 5.19 1.50 -13.03
CA MET A 513 5.86 2.05 -14.19
C MET A 513 5.56 3.53 -14.32
N ASP A 514 6.60 4.35 -14.34
CA ASP A 514 6.54 5.80 -14.61
C ASP A 514 7.25 6.09 -15.92
N LEU A 515 6.63 6.86 -16.81
CA LEU A 515 7.17 7.21 -18.12
C LEU A 515 7.33 8.73 -18.28
N LYS A 516 8.29 9.13 -19.11
CA LYS A 516 8.52 10.49 -19.57
C LYS A 516 8.39 10.63 -21.09
N ASN A 517 8.05 9.53 -21.78
CA ASN A 517 7.74 9.47 -23.20
C ASN A 517 6.27 9.10 -23.43
N ASP A 518 5.86 8.97 -24.68
CA ASP A 518 4.48 8.71 -25.11
C ASP A 518 4.03 7.25 -24.98
N GLY A 519 4.82 6.39 -24.33
CA GLY A 519 4.49 4.99 -24.06
C GLY A 519 5.49 3.98 -24.61
N LEU A 520 5.29 2.72 -24.25
CA LEU A 520 6.18 1.59 -24.55
C LEU A 520 5.56 0.60 -25.51
N LYS A 521 6.39 0.07 -26.41
CA LYS A 521 6.08 -1.13 -27.19
C LYS A 521 6.18 -2.37 -26.29
N HIS A 522 5.45 -3.44 -26.60
CA HIS A 522 5.41 -4.68 -25.84
C HIS A 522 6.79 -5.32 -25.64
N GLU A 523 7.69 -5.20 -26.61
CA GLU A 523 9.05 -5.73 -26.60
C GLU A 523 9.88 -5.15 -25.46
N ILE A 524 9.75 -3.84 -25.22
CA ILE A 524 10.45 -3.14 -24.14
C ILE A 524 9.93 -3.63 -22.77
N VAL A 525 8.63 -3.78 -22.62
CA VAL A 525 8.01 -4.31 -21.40
C VAL A 525 8.51 -5.72 -21.12
N LYS A 526 8.59 -6.58 -22.15
CA LYS A 526 9.10 -7.95 -22.04
C LYS A 526 10.56 -7.99 -21.55
N GLU A 527 11.40 -7.12 -22.13
CA GLU A 527 12.82 -7.05 -21.73
C GLU A 527 12.98 -6.52 -20.30
N ALA A 528 12.17 -5.53 -19.90
CA ALA A 528 12.17 -5.01 -18.53
C ALA A 528 11.79 -6.11 -17.50
N PHE A 529 10.82 -6.97 -17.80
CA PHE A 529 10.49 -8.13 -16.97
C PHE A 529 11.67 -9.09 -16.82
N ARG A 530 12.32 -9.46 -17.95
CA ARG A 530 13.46 -10.35 -17.93
C ARG A 530 14.59 -9.82 -17.04
N MET A 531 14.99 -8.56 -17.26
CA MET A 531 16.08 -7.93 -16.52
C MET A 531 15.78 -7.79 -15.03
N THR A 532 14.59 -7.35 -14.69
CA THR A 532 14.18 -7.17 -13.29
C THR A 532 14.07 -8.49 -12.54
N ARG A 533 13.66 -9.59 -13.21
CA ARG A 533 13.64 -10.93 -12.63
C ARG A 533 15.02 -11.40 -12.23
N GLU A 534 15.98 -11.31 -13.15
CA GLU A 534 17.38 -11.71 -12.90
C GLU A 534 17.99 -10.91 -11.74
N ALA A 535 17.77 -9.59 -11.74
CA ALA A 535 18.27 -8.70 -10.70
C ALA A 535 17.64 -8.95 -9.32
N ARG A 536 16.32 -9.22 -9.25
CA ARG A 536 15.65 -9.57 -7.99
C ARG A 536 16.23 -10.85 -7.39
N PHE A 537 16.48 -11.87 -8.22
CA PHE A 537 17.07 -13.13 -7.75
C PHE A 537 18.49 -12.91 -7.23
N GLN A 538 19.29 -12.10 -7.91
CA GLN A 538 20.61 -11.73 -7.45
C GLN A 538 20.58 -11.04 -6.08
N ILE A 539 19.71 -10.04 -5.88
CA ILE A 539 19.55 -9.31 -4.61
C ILE A 539 19.16 -10.28 -3.49
N LEU A 540 18.20 -11.16 -3.73
CA LEU A 540 17.76 -12.15 -2.75
C LEU A 540 18.91 -13.10 -2.36
N ASP A 541 19.55 -13.73 -3.33
CA ASP A 541 20.52 -14.81 -3.08
C ASP A 541 21.88 -14.32 -2.60
N GLU A 542 22.35 -13.21 -3.14
CA GLU A 542 23.70 -12.75 -2.86
C GLU A 542 23.80 -11.90 -1.60
N ILE A 543 22.71 -11.20 -1.22
CA ILE A 543 22.77 -10.20 -0.15
C ILE A 543 21.71 -10.43 0.93
N MET A 544 20.42 -10.42 0.60
CA MET A 544 19.38 -10.42 1.62
C MET A 544 19.34 -11.72 2.43
N LEU A 545 19.37 -12.88 1.75
CA LEU A 545 19.36 -14.19 2.42
C LEU A 545 20.68 -14.52 3.13
N LYS A 546 21.77 -13.80 2.83
CA LYS A 546 23.01 -13.90 3.63
C LYS A 546 22.95 -13.08 4.90
N ALA A 547 22.22 -11.96 4.90
CA ALA A 547 22.01 -11.15 6.09
C ALA A 547 21.04 -11.81 7.06
N ILE A 548 19.95 -12.37 6.54
CA ILE A 548 18.97 -13.15 7.30
C ILE A 548 18.30 -14.16 6.37
N ALA A 549 18.50 -15.45 6.64
CA ALA A 549 18.01 -16.54 5.78
C ALA A 549 16.53 -16.86 6.01
N GLU A 550 16.07 -16.76 7.26
CA GLU A 550 14.70 -17.05 7.71
C GLU A 550 14.26 -16.01 8.76
N PRO A 551 12.96 -15.73 8.89
CA PRO A 551 12.46 -14.91 9.99
C PRO A 551 12.94 -15.43 11.35
N ARG A 552 13.22 -14.52 12.29
CA ARG A 552 13.58 -14.91 13.66
C ARG A 552 12.45 -15.72 14.28
N LYS A 553 12.80 -16.74 15.02
CA LYS A 553 11.81 -17.62 15.69
C LYS A 553 11.18 -16.97 16.92
N GLU A 554 11.89 -16.06 17.55
CA GLU A 554 11.45 -15.34 18.74
C GLU A 554 11.36 -13.85 18.44
N LEU A 555 10.32 -13.22 18.98
CA LEU A 555 10.15 -11.77 18.92
C LEU A 555 11.19 -11.09 19.81
N ALA A 556 11.56 -9.86 19.49
CA ALA A 556 12.40 -9.04 20.34
C ALA A 556 11.82 -8.93 21.78
N ASP A 557 12.68 -8.72 22.77
CA ASP A 557 12.24 -8.59 24.19
C ASP A 557 11.27 -7.41 24.37
N SER A 558 11.47 -6.33 23.61
CA SER A 558 10.62 -5.13 23.59
C SER A 558 9.30 -5.32 22.85
N ALA A 559 9.15 -6.39 22.05
CA ALA A 559 7.92 -6.66 21.31
C ALA A 559 6.85 -7.28 22.21
N PRO A 560 5.57 -6.89 22.07
CA PRO A 560 4.51 -7.51 22.86
C PRO A 560 4.37 -8.98 22.49
N LYS A 561 4.45 -9.87 23.49
CA LYS A 561 4.08 -11.28 23.34
C LYS A 561 2.57 -11.38 23.43
N MET A 562 1.96 -12.29 22.66
CA MET A 562 0.52 -12.41 22.58
C MET A 562 0.07 -13.84 22.86
N ILE A 563 -0.98 -13.98 23.64
CA ILE A 563 -1.70 -15.23 23.86
C ILE A 563 -3.11 -15.04 23.27
N GLN A 564 -3.47 -15.94 22.38
CA GLN A 564 -4.84 -16.03 21.87
C GLN A 564 -5.61 -17.13 22.65
N MET A 565 -6.85 -16.84 22.98
CA MET A 565 -7.80 -17.81 23.50
C MET A 565 -9.20 -17.56 22.91
N LYS A 566 -10.07 -18.55 22.98
CA LYS A 566 -11.46 -18.43 22.54
C LYS A 566 -12.39 -18.79 23.69
N ILE A 567 -13.43 -17.99 23.87
CA ILE A 567 -14.50 -18.21 24.85
C ILE A 567 -15.85 -18.29 24.14
N ASN A 568 -16.86 -18.78 24.88
CA ASN A 568 -18.23 -18.70 24.39
C ASN A 568 -18.64 -17.21 24.27
N PRO A 569 -19.14 -16.74 23.09
CA PRO A 569 -19.57 -15.34 22.90
C PRO A 569 -20.56 -14.84 23.94
N ASP A 570 -21.43 -15.69 24.49
CA ASP A 570 -22.38 -15.33 25.53
C ASP A 570 -21.70 -14.90 26.85
N LYS A 571 -20.44 -15.31 27.06
CA LYS A 571 -19.59 -14.97 28.23
C LYS A 571 -18.79 -13.68 28.10
N ILE A 572 -18.77 -13.07 26.94
CA ILE A 572 -18.04 -11.82 26.70
C ILE A 572 -18.45 -10.75 27.73
N ARG A 573 -19.75 -10.67 28.04
CA ARG A 573 -20.27 -9.71 29.01
C ARG A 573 -19.74 -9.92 30.44
N GLU A 574 -19.46 -11.18 30.83
CA GLU A 574 -18.90 -11.49 32.14
C GLU A 574 -17.43 -11.05 32.23
N VAL A 575 -16.66 -11.26 31.14
CA VAL A 575 -15.25 -10.85 31.06
C VAL A 575 -15.11 -9.32 31.00
N ILE A 576 -15.99 -8.63 30.25
CA ILE A 576 -15.99 -7.15 30.18
C ILE A 576 -16.45 -6.55 31.51
N GLY A 577 -17.53 -7.11 32.08
CA GLY A 577 -18.17 -6.59 33.28
C GLY A 577 -18.95 -5.29 33.05
N SER A 578 -19.73 -4.87 34.06
CA SER A 578 -20.52 -3.64 33.99
C SER A 578 -19.64 -2.40 33.76
N GLY A 579 -19.82 -1.73 32.59
CA GLY A 579 -19.02 -0.55 32.23
C GLY A 579 -17.54 -0.84 32.04
N GLY A 580 -17.16 -2.09 31.71
CA GLY A 580 -15.77 -2.48 31.45
C GLY A 580 -14.93 -2.70 32.72
N LYS A 581 -15.53 -2.71 33.92
CA LYS A 581 -14.80 -2.76 35.19
C LYS A 581 -13.97 -4.02 35.38
N VAL A 582 -14.45 -5.18 34.90
CA VAL A 582 -13.75 -6.47 35.09
C VAL A 582 -12.51 -6.49 34.20
N ILE A 583 -12.66 -6.23 32.92
CA ILE A 583 -11.52 -6.22 31.99
C ILE A 583 -10.49 -5.16 32.38
N GLN A 584 -10.91 -3.95 32.77
CA GLN A 584 -10.01 -2.89 33.23
C GLN A 584 -9.21 -3.33 34.48
N LYS A 585 -9.85 -4.08 35.40
CA LYS A 585 -9.17 -4.61 36.55
C LYS A 585 -8.14 -5.69 36.16
N ILE A 586 -8.48 -6.60 35.24
CA ILE A 586 -7.52 -7.62 34.78
C ILE A 586 -6.32 -6.93 34.12
N CYS A 587 -6.55 -5.92 33.27
CA CYS A 587 -5.48 -5.15 32.63
C CYS A 587 -4.60 -4.42 33.67
N ALA A 588 -5.20 -3.81 34.69
CA ALA A 588 -4.45 -3.11 35.76
C ALA A 588 -3.62 -4.07 36.63
N ASP A 589 -4.20 -5.23 37.00
CA ASP A 589 -3.55 -6.21 37.86
C ASP A 589 -2.39 -6.96 37.17
N THR A 590 -2.48 -7.15 35.83
CA THR A 590 -1.51 -7.94 35.06
C THR A 590 -0.60 -7.08 34.17
N GLY A 591 -0.93 -5.82 33.94
CA GLY A 591 -0.20 -4.97 32.99
C GLY A 591 -0.43 -5.34 31.50
N CYS A 592 -1.39 -6.25 31.21
CA CYS A 592 -1.70 -6.68 29.85
C CYS A 592 -2.67 -5.72 29.14
N LYS A 593 -2.59 -5.67 27.81
CA LYS A 593 -3.67 -5.21 26.92
C LYS A 593 -4.51 -6.42 26.51
N ILE A 594 -5.83 -6.28 26.54
CA ILE A 594 -6.76 -7.35 26.21
C ILE A 594 -7.77 -6.82 25.21
N ASP A 595 -7.80 -7.42 24.02
CA ASP A 595 -8.78 -7.16 22.97
C ASP A 595 -9.73 -8.36 22.87
N ILE A 596 -11.04 -8.11 22.77
CA ILE A 596 -12.10 -9.13 22.70
C ILE A 596 -12.92 -8.85 21.44
N GLU A 597 -13.08 -9.86 20.60
CA GLU A 597 -13.92 -9.82 19.41
C GLU A 597 -15.32 -10.42 19.68
N ASP A 598 -16.29 -10.05 18.85
CA ASP A 598 -17.69 -10.46 18.99
C ASP A 598 -17.89 -11.99 18.84
N ASP A 599 -16.95 -12.66 18.17
CA ASP A 599 -16.96 -14.13 17.99
C ASP A 599 -16.41 -14.90 19.19
N GLY A 600 -15.98 -14.19 20.26
CA GLY A 600 -15.38 -14.75 21.47
C GLY A 600 -13.88 -14.95 21.42
N SER A 601 -13.21 -14.51 20.37
CA SER A 601 -11.73 -14.48 20.30
C SER A 601 -11.18 -13.41 21.23
N ILE A 602 -10.18 -13.76 22.04
CA ILE A 602 -9.51 -12.86 22.99
C ILE A 602 -8.02 -12.86 22.72
N PHE A 603 -7.45 -11.67 22.57
CA PHE A 603 -6.03 -11.44 22.38
C PHE A 603 -5.46 -10.73 23.59
N ILE A 604 -4.50 -11.37 24.27
CA ILE A 604 -3.86 -10.87 25.49
C ILE A 604 -2.40 -10.57 25.17
N ALA A 605 -1.98 -9.31 25.29
CA ALA A 605 -0.66 -8.85 24.89
C ALA A 605 0.08 -8.13 26.04
N SER A 606 1.36 -8.48 26.23
CA SER A 606 2.30 -7.83 27.16
C SER A 606 3.74 -8.11 26.71
N GLU A 607 4.70 -7.29 27.12
CA GLU A 607 6.13 -7.62 26.98
C GLU A 607 6.50 -8.87 27.80
N ASP A 608 5.80 -9.12 28.91
CA ASP A 608 5.97 -10.27 29.78
C ASP A 608 4.94 -11.38 29.49
N ILE A 609 5.41 -12.53 29.01
CA ILE A 609 4.57 -13.70 28.72
C ILE A 609 3.89 -14.28 29.96
N GLU A 610 4.52 -14.20 31.14
CA GLU A 610 3.92 -14.68 32.37
C GLU A 610 2.74 -13.81 32.83
N ALA A 611 2.80 -12.49 32.54
CA ALA A 611 1.67 -11.60 32.73
C ALA A 611 0.49 -12.01 31.83
N CYS A 612 0.77 -12.37 30.57
CA CYS A 612 -0.27 -12.86 29.63
C CYS A 612 -0.89 -14.18 30.13
N ARG A 613 -0.08 -15.10 30.68
CA ARG A 613 -0.58 -16.36 31.26
C ARG A 613 -1.44 -16.12 32.47
N ALA A 614 -1.07 -15.18 33.34
CA ALA A 614 -1.87 -14.79 34.50
C ALA A 614 -3.21 -14.19 34.12
N ALA A 615 -3.22 -13.28 33.12
CA ALA A 615 -4.45 -12.71 32.56
C ALA A 615 -5.36 -13.79 31.95
N ARG A 616 -4.80 -14.68 31.12
CA ARG A 616 -5.51 -15.82 30.55
C ARG A 616 -6.17 -16.68 31.63
N LYS A 617 -5.41 -17.07 32.68
CA LYS A 617 -5.94 -17.86 33.77
C LYS A 617 -7.08 -17.16 34.50
N THR A 618 -6.98 -15.84 34.65
CA THR A 618 -8.07 -15.04 35.27
C THR A 618 -9.33 -15.08 34.42
N ILE A 619 -9.21 -14.93 33.08
CA ILE A 619 -10.34 -15.01 32.17
C ILE A 619 -10.93 -16.45 32.17
N GLU A 620 -10.09 -17.48 32.10
CA GLU A 620 -10.54 -18.87 32.16
C GLU A 620 -11.36 -19.14 33.45
N ASN A 621 -10.94 -18.59 34.58
CA ASN A 621 -11.69 -18.70 35.83
C ASN A 621 -13.03 -17.98 35.82
N ILE A 622 -13.14 -16.83 35.15
CA ILE A 622 -14.40 -16.07 35.03
C ILE A 622 -15.41 -16.83 34.18
N VAL A 623 -14.97 -17.36 33.04
CA VAL A 623 -15.85 -18.08 32.09
C VAL A 623 -16.05 -19.54 32.43
N PHE A 624 -15.38 -20.04 33.47
CA PHE A 624 -15.46 -21.44 33.88
C PHE A 624 -16.89 -21.86 34.17
N GLU A 625 -17.34 -22.93 33.48
CA GLU A 625 -18.60 -23.61 33.76
C GLU A 625 -18.34 -25.08 34.03
N PRO A 626 -18.79 -25.59 35.18
CA PRO A 626 -18.63 -27.00 35.46
C PRO A 626 -19.58 -27.84 34.62
N GLU A 627 -19.04 -28.87 33.97
CA GLU A 627 -19.81 -29.80 33.15
C GLU A 627 -20.42 -30.91 34.02
N VAL A 628 -21.71 -31.20 33.80
CA VAL A 628 -22.41 -32.28 34.53
C VAL A 628 -21.80 -33.63 34.15
N GLY A 629 -21.39 -34.39 35.17
CA GLY A 629 -20.77 -35.70 35.01
C GLY A 629 -19.24 -35.67 35.10
N GLU A 630 -18.59 -34.51 35.00
CA GLU A 630 -17.14 -34.36 35.08
C GLU A 630 -16.61 -34.33 36.51
N LEU A 631 -15.34 -34.69 36.63
CA LEU A 631 -14.63 -34.79 37.91
C LEU A 631 -13.71 -33.60 38.11
N TYR A 632 -13.85 -32.91 39.25
CA TYR A 632 -13.01 -31.79 39.63
C TYR A 632 -12.30 -32.05 40.96
N TYR A 633 -11.09 -31.49 41.08
CA TYR A 633 -10.34 -31.52 42.33
C TYR A 633 -10.34 -30.12 42.96
N GLY A 634 -11.24 -29.91 43.94
CA GLY A 634 -11.49 -28.62 44.53
C GLY A 634 -11.18 -28.50 45.97
N LYS A 635 -11.08 -27.25 46.48
CA LYS A 635 -10.80 -26.93 47.86
C LYS A 635 -12.10 -26.71 48.62
N VAL A 636 -12.21 -27.30 49.84
CA VAL A 636 -13.35 -27.05 50.73
C VAL A 636 -13.28 -25.59 51.22
N SER A 637 -14.20 -24.75 50.75
CA SER A 637 -14.29 -23.33 51.05
C SER A 637 -15.10 -23.06 52.35
N ASN A 638 -16.16 -23.85 52.56
CA ASN A 638 -17.04 -23.68 53.75
C ASN A 638 -17.68 -25.01 54.14
N ILE A 639 -18.06 -25.15 55.39
CA ILE A 639 -18.73 -26.34 55.96
C ILE A 639 -19.91 -25.90 56.80
N ARG A 640 -21.03 -26.62 56.64
CA ARG A 640 -22.15 -26.60 57.56
C ARG A 640 -22.44 -28.03 58.01
N SER A 641 -22.17 -28.29 59.30
CA SER A 641 -22.06 -29.61 59.90
C SER A 641 -23.21 -30.59 59.61
N ASP A 642 -24.43 -30.08 59.58
CA ASP A 642 -25.65 -30.85 59.41
C ASP A 642 -26.20 -30.84 57.96
N PHE A 643 -25.47 -30.15 57.05
CA PHE A 643 -26.00 -29.91 55.69
C PHE A 643 -25.07 -30.36 54.58
N GLY A 644 -23.82 -29.91 54.59
CA GLY A 644 -22.86 -30.22 53.55
C GLY A 644 -21.59 -29.34 53.56
N ALA A 645 -20.72 -29.60 52.59
CA ALA A 645 -19.51 -28.85 52.35
C ALA A 645 -19.59 -28.11 50.99
N TRP A 646 -19.16 -26.87 50.95
CA TRP A 646 -18.94 -26.15 49.70
C TRP A 646 -17.51 -26.40 49.23
N VAL A 647 -17.40 -26.78 47.98
CA VAL A 647 -16.09 -27.04 47.34
C VAL A 647 -15.93 -26.06 46.21
N GLU A 648 -14.88 -25.26 46.28
CA GLU A 648 -14.51 -24.31 45.23
C GLU A 648 -13.86 -25.07 44.07
N LEU A 649 -14.52 -25.00 42.89
CA LEU A 649 -14.06 -25.62 41.65
C LEU A 649 -13.18 -24.66 40.83
N ALA A 650 -13.51 -23.37 40.91
CA ALA A 650 -12.73 -22.26 40.39
C ALA A 650 -12.95 -21.04 41.31
N PRO A 651 -12.09 -20.01 41.30
CA PRO A 651 -12.26 -18.82 42.17
C PRO A 651 -13.65 -18.22 42.08
N GLY A 652 -14.38 -18.25 43.20
CA GLY A 652 -15.76 -17.76 43.32
C GLY A 652 -16.84 -18.67 42.72
N LYS A 653 -16.52 -19.90 42.33
CA LYS A 653 -17.43 -20.92 41.80
C LYS A 653 -17.50 -22.13 42.75
N ASP A 654 -18.37 -22.05 43.73
CA ASP A 654 -18.52 -23.09 44.76
C ASP A 654 -19.67 -24.02 44.41
N GLY A 655 -19.44 -25.32 44.54
CA GLY A 655 -20.48 -26.32 44.46
C GLY A 655 -20.76 -26.97 45.85
N LEU A 656 -21.99 -27.41 46.07
CA LEU A 656 -22.40 -28.00 47.32
C LEU A 656 -22.35 -29.54 47.26
N VAL A 657 -21.53 -30.15 48.10
CA VAL A 657 -21.57 -31.57 48.45
C VAL A 657 -22.49 -31.74 49.62
N LYS A 658 -23.70 -32.26 49.42
CA LYS A 658 -24.64 -32.55 50.50
C LYS A 658 -24.09 -33.67 51.42
N ILE A 659 -24.44 -33.70 52.69
CA ILE A 659 -23.94 -34.69 53.70
C ILE A 659 -24.13 -36.15 53.23
N LYS A 660 -25.22 -36.44 52.50
CA LYS A 660 -25.51 -37.78 51.93
C LYS A 660 -24.63 -38.16 50.75
N ASP A 661 -23.94 -37.19 50.13
CA ASP A 661 -23.12 -37.35 48.93
C ASP A 661 -21.60 -37.24 49.27
N LEU A 662 -21.25 -37.24 50.59
CA LEU A 662 -19.88 -37.19 51.06
C LEU A 662 -19.20 -38.56 50.95
N GLU A 663 -19.87 -39.61 51.52
CA GLU A 663 -19.40 -40.99 51.55
C GLU A 663 -20.55 -41.98 51.37
N PHE A 664 -20.21 -43.22 51.10
CA PHE A 664 -21.20 -44.32 51.01
C PHE A 664 -21.70 -44.77 52.39
N LYS A 665 -20.89 -44.52 53.46
CA LYS A 665 -21.32 -44.76 54.84
C LYS A 665 -22.08 -43.55 55.35
N ARG A 666 -22.99 -43.78 56.31
CA ARG A 666 -23.75 -42.70 56.94
C ARG A 666 -22.80 -41.79 57.73
N THR A 667 -22.74 -40.53 57.30
CA THR A 667 -21.97 -39.48 57.95
C THR A 667 -22.87 -38.66 58.89
N GLU A 668 -22.48 -38.50 60.16
CA GLU A 668 -23.28 -37.74 61.14
C GLU A 668 -22.93 -36.24 61.10
N LYS A 669 -21.66 -35.90 60.90
CA LYS A 669 -21.19 -34.53 60.72
C LYS A 669 -20.23 -34.45 59.54
N VAL A 670 -20.30 -33.37 58.80
CA VAL A 670 -19.41 -33.11 57.63
C VAL A 670 -17.95 -33.11 58.03
N GLU A 671 -17.62 -32.58 59.21
CA GLU A 671 -16.28 -32.44 59.75
C GLU A 671 -15.62 -33.79 60.07
N ASP A 672 -16.40 -34.86 60.15
CA ASP A 672 -15.88 -36.25 60.31
C ASP A 672 -15.14 -36.72 59.04
N VAL A 673 -15.44 -36.08 57.89
CA VAL A 673 -14.93 -36.46 56.56
C VAL A 673 -14.07 -35.42 55.94
N LEU A 674 -14.44 -34.10 56.05
CA LEU A 674 -13.76 -32.98 55.41
C LEU A 674 -13.58 -31.83 56.39
N LYS A 675 -12.48 -31.09 56.23
CA LYS A 675 -12.19 -29.84 56.94
C LYS A 675 -12.08 -28.69 55.97
N ILE A 676 -12.34 -27.49 56.44
CA ILE A 676 -12.12 -26.28 55.65
C ILE A 676 -10.65 -26.22 55.22
N GLY A 677 -10.41 -26.06 53.91
CA GLY A 677 -9.07 -26.03 53.33
C GLY A 677 -8.61 -27.38 52.74
N ASP A 678 -9.33 -28.48 53.03
CA ASP A 678 -9.02 -29.80 52.43
C ASP A 678 -9.24 -29.77 50.92
N MET A 679 -8.41 -30.51 50.20
CA MET A 679 -8.57 -30.76 48.77
C MET A 679 -9.26 -32.09 48.55
N THR A 680 -10.31 -32.12 47.75
CA THR A 680 -11.08 -33.36 47.52
C THR A 680 -11.57 -33.46 46.06
N TRP A 681 -11.68 -34.70 45.59
CA TRP A 681 -12.36 -34.99 44.34
C TRP A 681 -13.88 -34.89 44.49
N VAL A 682 -14.54 -34.23 43.55
CA VAL A 682 -15.97 -34.09 43.48
C VAL A 682 -16.46 -34.29 42.02
N LYS A 683 -17.62 -34.89 41.89
CA LYS A 683 -18.30 -35.03 40.61
C LYS A 683 -19.46 -34.05 40.51
N VAL A 684 -19.59 -33.36 39.42
CA VAL A 684 -20.74 -32.47 39.16
C VAL A 684 -21.99 -33.33 38.84
N MET A 685 -23.00 -33.23 39.64
CA MET A 685 -24.23 -34.00 39.51
C MET A 685 -25.31 -33.22 38.80
N ASN A 686 -25.37 -31.94 39.02
CA ASN A 686 -26.36 -31.04 38.38
C ASN A 686 -25.90 -29.58 38.53
N VAL A 687 -26.29 -28.78 37.54
CA VAL A 687 -26.20 -27.28 37.58
C VAL A 687 -27.59 -26.76 37.33
N ASP A 688 -28.18 -26.05 38.27
CA ASP A 688 -29.55 -25.52 38.11
C ASP A 688 -29.57 -24.17 37.30
N ASP A 689 -30.77 -23.75 36.91
CA ASP A 689 -30.99 -22.50 36.12
C ASP A 689 -30.50 -21.23 36.85
N ARG A 690 -30.18 -21.32 38.15
CA ARG A 690 -29.60 -20.22 38.94
C ARG A 690 -28.10 -20.35 39.12
N GLY A 691 -27.45 -21.30 38.44
CA GLY A 691 -26.03 -21.54 38.48
C GLY A 691 -25.56 -22.24 39.77
N ARG A 692 -26.45 -22.85 40.55
CA ARG A 692 -26.04 -23.60 41.78
C ARG A 692 -25.60 -24.99 41.34
N ILE A 693 -24.44 -25.41 41.86
CA ILE A 693 -23.73 -26.63 41.48
C ILE A 693 -23.94 -27.65 42.59
N ASP A 694 -24.59 -28.78 42.29
CA ASP A 694 -24.68 -29.93 43.15
C ASP A 694 -23.53 -30.90 42.85
N LEU A 695 -22.79 -31.27 43.88
CA LEU A 695 -21.59 -32.12 43.82
C LEU A 695 -21.77 -33.43 44.58
N SER A 696 -21.09 -34.48 44.15
CA SER A 696 -20.95 -35.75 44.89
C SER A 696 -19.48 -36.12 45.06
N ARG A 697 -19.01 -36.18 46.28
CA ARG A 697 -17.67 -36.67 46.62
C ARG A 697 -17.60 -38.17 46.50
N LYS A 698 -18.59 -38.90 47.04
CA LYS A 698 -18.64 -40.38 47.00
C LYS A 698 -18.53 -40.95 45.61
N ASP A 699 -19.26 -40.34 44.61
CA ASP A 699 -19.21 -40.78 43.23
C ASP A 699 -17.87 -40.50 42.60
N ALA A 700 -17.29 -39.34 42.86
CA ALA A 700 -15.94 -38.97 42.42
C ALA A 700 -14.86 -39.92 42.95
N MET A 701 -14.92 -40.22 44.23
CA MET A 701 -13.94 -41.12 44.87
C MET A 701 -14.06 -42.55 44.37
N ARG A 702 -15.29 -42.99 44.08
CA ARG A 702 -15.55 -44.33 43.46
C ARG A 702 -14.94 -44.39 42.05
N GLU A 703 -15.19 -43.42 41.21
CA GLU A 703 -14.65 -43.38 39.87
C GLU A 703 -13.10 -43.27 39.84
N LYS A 704 -12.52 -42.66 40.83
CA LYS A 704 -11.06 -42.59 41.02
C LYS A 704 -10.48 -43.85 41.65
N GLY A 705 -11.30 -44.80 42.12
CA GLY A 705 -10.81 -45.99 42.84
C GLY A 705 -10.23 -45.70 44.18
N LEU A 706 -10.63 -44.60 44.83
CA LEU A 706 -10.14 -44.14 46.12
C LEU A 706 -11.07 -44.48 47.29
N MET A 707 -12.22 -45.10 47.00
CA MET A 707 -13.20 -45.61 47.94
C MET A 707 -13.74 -46.95 47.48
#